data_ffe1a99d4c6d53f39d2ba411e5d47fdb
#
_entry.id   ffe1a99d4c6d53f39d2ba411e5d47fdb
#
_cell.length_a   1.000
_cell.length_b   1.000
_cell.length_c   1.000
_cell.angle_alpha   90.00
_cell.angle_beta   90.00
_cell.angle_gamma   90.00
#
_symmetry.space_group_name_H-M   'P 1'
#
loop_
_entity.id
_entity.type
_entity.pdbx_description
1 polymer ?
#
loop_
_entity_poly.entity_id
_entity_poly.type
_entity_poly.pdbx_seq_one_letter_code
_entity_poly.pdbx_strand_id
1 'polypeptide(L)'
;MISRVLFTAARRAPATVSASTATKMSQRGFAAAASQRIQQQGENSDSSRMGGLLAAAAAAAGASAIVAKDRADCCGIAGVVGGTGDAREFLLEGLTILKNRGYDSAGVATIGNPSDGLTVTKYASVGENADGLELVRERSIASKGHHIGIAHTRWATHGGKTDENAHPHLDSSGKIALVHNGTLNNANELRRELQSRGHVFTSQTDTEVIAKLIGEVYDKDGGSLKEATEKAMTRCDGSWGLGIMCTDTPDELIVACNGSPLVIGIGADRMFIASETSAFNRYTKNFISMKDGEIGVLHADGTTLDLGRMQVAPDQEVKLSPAPYSHWTLKECYEQPEAIGRALGFGGRLMADKITLGGLEKMAHKLSTVDFLTLCACGTSLNASRYAEKLMKHLGSFDVVHSIDAAEVEPSDFPHSPSAAAKSAFLVVSQSGETKDVARVVNAAQEKDVTVLSVVNAVGSLIARMTKLGVYCNAGRENAVASTKAFTTQVTVLSLIALWFRELKDRMNGTNVASAEANNLRESLMRLPICFGMALKTRDQCKMIAERLNGKEHCFVLGKGYGEPVAMEGALKIKEMCYLHAEGYSGGALKHGPFALIESDENGKLGATPIIMLIFDDDHAHHMRTAAEEVKARGADVIIITDKKSLAEGLDENPLVIPSNGPLTALGAVLPIQLLAFELAMMRGINPDTPRNLAKAVTVD
;
A
#
# COMPACT_ATOMS: atom_id res chain seq x y z
N MET A 1 68.49 9.38 -6.90
CA MET A 1 69.09 8.91 -8.19
C MET A 1 67.91 8.44 -9.02
N ILE A 2 67.45 9.30 -9.93
CA ILE A 2 67.55 9.12 -11.41
C ILE A 2 66.57 7.96 -11.84
N SER A 3 65.60 8.07 -12.71
CA SER A 3 65.22 9.04 -13.75
C SER A 3 63.78 8.82 -14.21
N ARG A 4 63.13 9.93 -14.47
CA ARG A 4 62.08 10.19 -15.44
C ARG A 4 62.26 9.49 -16.78
N VAL A 5 61.16 9.08 -17.43
CA VAL A 5 60.92 9.36 -18.87
C VAL A 5 59.44 9.62 -19.08
N LEU A 6 59.16 10.78 -19.61
CA LEU A 6 57.93 11.28 -20.23
C LEU A 6 57.68 10.63 -21.60
N PHE A 7 56.43 10.40 -21.97
CA PHE A 7 56.01 10.63 -23.36
C PHE A 7 54.58 11.22 -23.43
N THR A 8 54.51 12.38 -23.99
CA THR A 8 53.36 13.16 -24.43
C THR A 8 52.93 12.74 -25.83
N ALA A 9 51.63 12.72 -26.13
CA ALA A 9 51.03 13.22 -27.41
C ALA A 9 49.53 12.91 -27.39
N ALA A 10 48.77 13.85 -27.43
CA ALA A 10 48.12 14.65 -28.45
C ALA A 10 46.59 14.35 -28.56
N ARG A 11 45.88 15.37 -28.19
CA ARG A 11 44.49 15.72 -28.53
C ARG A 11 44.03 15.30 -29.91
N ARG A 12 42.80 14.77 -29.98
CA ARG A 12 41.81 15.13 -30.99
C ARG A 12 40.39 14.79 -30.50
N ALA A 13 39.55 15.81 -30.35
CA ALA A 13 38.11 15.70 -30.29
C ALA A 13 37.55 15.53 -31.70
N PRO A 14 36.41 14.90 -31.86
CA PRO A 14 35.45 15.45 -32.81
C PRO A 14 34.02 15.59 -32.26
N ALA A 15 33.52 16.78 -32.47
CA ALA A 15 32.21 17.13 -33.01
C ALA A 15 30.94 16.47 -32.46
N THR A 16 30.19 17.31 -31.79
CA THR A 16 28.74 17.27 -31.58
C THR A 16 27.97 16.96 -32.89
N VAL A 17 27.18 15.88 -32.85
CA VAL A 17 26.07 15.70 -33.80
C VAL A 17 24.79 15.76 -33.02
N SER A 18 23.96 16.73 -33.34
CA SER A 18 22.64 16.99 -32.78
C SER A 18 21.68 15.83 -33.09
N ALA A 19 21.06 15.31 -32.02
CA ALA A 19 19.94 14.40 -32.10
C ALA A 19 18.64 15.19 -32.33
N SER A 20 18.30 15.43 -33.60
CA SER A 20 16.94 15.81 -33.98
C SER A 20 16.71 15.31 -35.41
N THR A 21 16.12 14.15 -35.54
CA THR A 21 15.34 13.65 -36.70
C THR A 21 15.25 12.12 -36.71
N ALA A 22 14.59 11.54 -35.71
CA ALA A 22 14.25 10.10 -35.74
C ALA A 22 13.03 9.78 -34.90
N THR A 23 11.93 10.48 -35.03
CA THR A 23 10.65 10.11 -34.45
C THR A 23 9.45 10.64 -35.21
N LYS A 24 9.40 10.43 -36.54
CA LYS A 24 8.19 10.74 -37.35
C LYS A 24 8.03 9.85 -38.61
N MET A 25 8.54 8.62 -38.61
CA MET A 25 8.39 7.70 -39.75
C MET A 25 8.07 6.26 -39.38
N SER A 26 7.10 5.97 -38.49
CA SER A 26 6.69 4.58 -38.26
C SER A 26 5.19 4.30 -38.26
N GLN A 27 4.32 5.29 -38.28
CA GLN A 27 2.88 5.03 -38.24
C GLN A 27 2.12 5.21 -39.59
N ARG A 28 2.72 5.81 -40.63
CA ARG A 28 2.08 5.89 -41.95
C ARG A 28 2.50 4.76 -42.93
N GLY A 29 3.56 4.04 -42.65
CA GLY A 29 4.05 2.95 -43.50
C GLY A 29 3.29 1.62 -43.38
N PHE A 30 2.74 1.35 -42.20
CA PHE A 30 2.02 0.08 -41.98
C PHE A 30 0.59 0.07 -42.52
N ALA A 31 -0.09 1.18 -42.56
CA ALA A 31 -1.44 1.28 -43.12
C ALA A 31 -1.46 1.19 -44.67
N ALA A 32 -0.43 1.68 -45.35
CA ALA A 32 -0.33 1.61 -46.81
C ALA A 32 0.06 0.21 -47.31
N ALA A 33 0.88 -0.52 -46.58
CA ALA A 33 1.28 -1.89 -46.95
C ALA A 33 0.15 -2.92 -46.74
N ALA A 34 -0.74 -2.67 -45.79
CA ALA A 34 -1.92 -3.53 -45.55
C ALA A 34 -2.99 -3.32 -46.64
N SER A 35 -3.18 -2.09 -47.12
CA SER A 35 -4.15 -1.80 -48.19
C SER A 35 -3.73 -2.33 -49.58
N GLN A 36 -2.45 -2.39 -49.88
CA GLN A 36 -1.97 -2.95 -51.18
C GLN A 36 -1.98 -4.47 -51.24
N ARG A 37 -1.91 -5.18 -50.10
CA ARG A 37 -2.05 -6.64 -50.06
C ARG A 37 -3.51 -7.12 -50.16
N ILE A 38 -4.46 -6.30 -49.80
CA ILE A 38 -5.90 -6.62 -49.85
C ILE A 38 -6.45 -6.47 -51.27
N GLN A 39 -5.84 -5.62 -52.10
CA GLN A 39 -6.26 -5.43 -53.55
C GLN A 39 -5.72 -6.51 -54.50
N GLN A 40 -4.79 -7.35 -54.09
CA GLN A 40 -4.23 -8.40 -54.97
C GLN A 40 -4.77 -9.82 -54.70
N GLN A 41 -5.70 -9.99 -53.78
CA GLN A 41 -6.34 -11.31 -53.46
C GLN A 41 -7.86 -11.28 -53.51
N GLY A 42 -8.43 -10.45 -54.35
CA GLY A 42 -9.89 -10.33 -54.47
C GLY A 42 -10.42 -10.96 -55.75
N GLU A 43 -10.27 -12.25 -55.91
CA GLU A 43 -11.15 -13.09 -56.75
C GLU A 43 -11.08 -14.53 -56.24
N ASN A 44 -11.97 -14.92 -55.39
CA ASN A 44 -12.74 -16.15 -55.21
C ASN A 44 -13.11 -16.45 -53.77
N SER A 45 -14.43 -16.58 -53.58
CA SER A 45 -15.17 -17.37 -52.60
C SER A 45 -15.16 -17.00 -51.10
N ASP A 46 -16.39 -16.85 -50.64
CA ASP A 46 -16.93 -17.06 -49.29
C ASP A 46 -17.12 -15.88 -48.36
N SER A 47 -18.36 -15.39 -48.39
CA SER A 47 -18.91 -14.33 -47.52
C SER A 47 -18.98 -14.68 -46.02
N SER A 48 -18.65 -15.91 -45.62
CA SER A 48 -18.66 -16.37 -44.20
C SER A 48 -17.34 -16.07 -43.44
N ARG A 49 -16.24 -15.80 -44.15
CA ARG A 49 -14.95 -15.47 -43.54
C ARG A 49 -14.73 -13.99 -43.27
N MET A 50 -15.48 -13.08 -43.91
CA MET A 50 -15.38 -11.66 -43.69
C MET A 50 -16.07 -11.18 -42.39
N GLY A 51 -17.09 -11.89 -41.93
CA GLY A 51 -17.74 -11.61 -40.63
C GLY A 51 -16.85 -11.91 -39.43
N GLY A 52 -16.00 -12.95 -39.51
CA GLY A 52 -15.10 -13.33 -38.43
C GLY A 52 -13.89 -12.39 -38.27
N LEU A 53 -13.38 -11.80 -39.36
CA LEU A 53 -12.25 -10.86 -39.31
C LEU A 53 -12.66 -9.46 -38.84
N LEU A 54 -13.90 -9.02 -39.09
CA LEU A 54 -14.45 -7.77 -38.58
C LEU A 54 -14.82 -7.89 -37.10
N ALA A 55 -15.28 -9.07 -36.63
CA ALA A 55 -15.53 -9.34 -35.22
C ALA A 55 -14.22 -9.44 -34.42
N ALA A 56 -13.16 -10.01 -34.97
CA ALA A 56 -11.84 -10.07 -34.35
C ALA A 56 -11.15 -8.70 -34.30
N ALA A 57 -11.33 -7.84 -35.31
CA ALA A 57 -10.81 -6.46 -35.30
C ALA A 57 -11.60 -5.54 -34.34
N ALA A 58 -12.91 -5.76 -34.17
CA ALA A 58 -13.74 -5.06 -33.19
C ALA A 58 -13.44 -5.52 -31.76
N ALA A 59 -13.13 -6.80 -31.54
CA ALA A 59 -12.70 -7.34 -30.25
C ALA A 59 -11.30 -6.84 -29.86
N ALA A 60 -10.37 -6.73 -30.83
CA ALA A 60 -9.04 -6.17 -30.58
C ALA A 60 -9.06 -4.65 -30.33
N ALA A 61 -9.98 -3.91 -30.97
CA ALA A 61 -10.17 -2.47 -30.71
C ALA A 61 -10.90 -2.23 -29.38
N GLY A 62 -11.79 -3.16 -28.95
CA GLY A 62 -12.43 -3.13 -27.63
C GLY A 62 -11.47 -3.47 -26.49
N ALA A 63 -10.53 -4.38 -26.70
CA ALA A 63 -9.52 -4.75 -25.70
C ALA A 63 -8.46 -3.65 -25.48
N SER A 64 -8.18 -2.79 -26.46
CA SER A 64 -7.27 -1.64 -26.31
C SER A 64 -7.88 -0.43 -25.61
N ALA A 65 -9.21 -0.38 -25.43
CA ALA A 65 -9.90 0.73 -24.77
C ALA A 65 -10.10 0.54 -23.25
N ILE A 66 -9.71 -0.59 -22.68
CA ILE A 66 -9.91 -0.92 -21.25
C ILE A 66 -8.66 -0.60 -20.39
N VAL A 67 -7.54 -0.16 -20.96
CA VAL A 67 -6.26 0.03 -20.26
C VAL A 67 -6.02 1.48 -19.76
N ALA A 68 -7.00 2.32 -19.62
CA ALA A 68 -6.78 3.67 -19.11
C ALA A 68 -7.93 4.18 -18.24
N LYS A 69 -8.23 3.52 -17.14
CA LYS A 69 -9.02 4.11 -16.06
C LYS A 69 -8.44 3.73 -14.71
N ASP A 70 -8.19 4.76 -13.93
CA ASP A 70 -8.02 4.80 -12.49
C ASP A 70 -6.58 4.88 -11.95
N ARG A 71 -6.13 6.12 -11.74
CA ARG A 71 -4.99 6.46 -10.87
C ARG A 71 -5.54 7.17 -9.63
N ALA A 72 -5.31 6.63 -8.45
CA ALA A 72 -5.65 7.26 -7.17
C ALA A 72 -4.39 7.54 -6.37
N ASP A 73 -4.21 8.77 -5.86
CA ASP A 73 -3.05 9.20 -5.09
C ASP A 73 -3.10 8.77 -3.62
N CYS A 74 -1.93 8.57 -3.00
CA CYS A 74 -1.78 8.23 -1.57
C CYS A 74 -2.08 9.37 -0.60
N CYS A 75 -2.60 10.50 -1.05
CA CYS A 75 -2.83 11.72 -0.29
C CYS A 75 -3.95 11.61 0.76
N GLY A 76 -3.96 12.54 1.73
CA GLY A 76 -4.98 12.59 2.78
C GLY A 76 -5.82 13.87 2.70
N ILE A 77 -7.14 13.72 2.56
CA ILE A 77 -8.12 14.80 2.63
C ILE A 77 -8.79 14.80 4.01
N ALA A 78 -8.99 15.98 4.59
CA ALA A 78 -9.88 16.25 5.70
C ALA A 78 -10.65 17.56 5.42
N GLY A 79 -11.93 17.62 5.82
CA GLY A 79 -12.72 18.84 5.72
C GLY A 79 -13.91 18.79 6.65
N VAL A 80 -14.45 19.97 6.98
CA VAL A 80 -15.57 20.13 7.89
C VAL A 80 -16.42 21.32 7.48
N VAL A 81 -17.72 21.22 7.68
CA VAL A 81 -18.69 22.31 7.53
C VAL A 81 -19.66 22.31 8.72
N GLY A 82 -19.89 23.50 9.29
CA GLY A 82 -20.86 23.75 10.36
C GLY A 82 -20.31 23.59 11.77
N GLY A 83 -21.24 23.67 12.74
CA GLY A 83 -20.96 23.60 14.17
C GLY A 83 -20.40 24.89 14.78
N THR A 84 -20.31 24.91 16.09
CA THR A 84 -19.72 26.01 16.88
C THR A 84 -18.23 25.80 17.18
N GLY A 85 -17.66 24.67 16.76
CA GLY A 85 -16.28 24.31 16.98
C GLY A 85 -15.33 24.90 15.96
N ASP A 86 -14.05 24.96 16.31
CA ASP A 86 -12.97 25.45 15.46
C ASP A 86 -12.65 24.43 14.37
N ALA A 87 -12.92 24.77 13.09
CA ALA A 87 -12.60 23.92 11.95
C ALA A 87 -11.08 23.61 11.88
N ARG A 88 -10.24 24.58 12.22
CA ARG A 88 -8.79 24.44 12.23
C ARG A 88 -8.33 23.29 13.13
N GLU A 89 -8.92 23.16 14.33
CA GLU A 89 -8.54 22.08 15.26
C GLU A 89 -8.82 20.71 14.64
N PHE A 90 -10.01 20.52 14.10
CA PHE A 90 -10.36 19.29 13.40
C PHE A 90 -9.44 19.01 12.19
N LEU A 91 -9.18 20.04 11.37
CA LEU A 91 -8.34 19.91 10.19
C LEU A 91 -6.90 19.48 10.54
N LEU A 92 -6.29 20.11 11.54
CA LEU A 92 -4.95 19.76 12.01
C LEU A 92 -4.89 18.37 12.66
N GLU A 93 -5.95 17.97 13.39
CA GLU A 93 -6.07 16.62 13.91
C GLU A 93 -6.21 15.60 12.77
N GLY A 94 -7.10 15.85 11.81
CA GLY A 94 -7.28 15.02 10.62
C GLY A 94 -5.99 14.84 9.83
N LEU A 95 -5.26 15.93 9.56
CA LEU A 95 -3.97 15.86 8.89
C LEU A 95 -2.92 15.07 9.70
N THR A 96 -2.92 15.19 11.04
CA THR A 96 -2.04 14.41 11.90
C THR A 96 -2.33 12.92 11.79
N ILE A 97 -3.60 12.55 11.74
CA ILE A 97 -4.05 11.16 11.55
C ILE A 97 -3.68 10.66 10.15
N LEU A 98 -3.85 11.49 9.13
CA LEU A 98 -3.64 11.12 7.72
C LEU A 98 -2.18 11.28 7.25
N LYS A 99 -1.25 11.72 8.13
CA LYS A 99 0.14 12.02 7.78
C LYS A 99 0.87 10.85 7.11
N ASN A 100 0.56 9.61 7.50
CA ASN A 100 1.16 8.41 6.90
C ASN A 100 0.75 8.17 5.44
N ARG A 101 -0.29 8.85 4.94
CA ARG A 101 -0.71 8.81 3.52
C ARG A 101 0.09 9.75 2.63
N GLY A 102 0.64 10.82 3.20
CA GLY A 102 1.50 11.78 2.49
C GLY A 102 2.10 12.77 3.45
N TYR A 103 3.36 13.11 3.29
CA TYR A 103 4.10 14.04 4.17
C TYR A 103 5.06 14.97 3.40
N ASP A 104 4.92 15.03 2.06
CA ASP A 104 5.72 15.92 1.22
C ASP A 104 5.28 17.38 1.32
N SER A 105 4.01 17.62 1.57
CA SER A 105 3.45 18.94 1.92
C SER A 105 2.15 18.78 2.68
N ALA A 106 1.76 19.85 3.37
CA ALA A 106 0.47 19.96 4.04
C ALA A 106 -0.12 21.36 3.82
N GLY A 107 -1.45 21.46 3.92
CA GLY A 107 -2.11 22.76 3.88
C GLY A 107 -3.56 22.71 4.28
N VAL A 108 -4.06 23.87 4.67
CA VAL A 108 -5.43 24.13 5.07
C VAL A 108 -5.97 25.36 4.36
N ALA A 109 -7.26 25.35 4.02
CA ALA A 109 -8.01 26.54 3.64
C ALA A 109 -9.28 26.59 4.48
N THR A 110 -9.65 27.78 4.94
CA THR A 110 -10.81 28.01 5.79
C THR A 110 -11.52 29.31 5.38
N ILE A 111 -12.82 29.41 5.69
CA ILE A 111 -13.60 30.64 5.55
C ILE A 111 -14.04 31.06 6.96
N GLY A 112 -13.75 32.31 7.30
CA GLY A 112 -14.26 32.98 8.51
C GLY A 112 -15.49 33.83 8.17
N ASN A 113 -15.37 35.15 8.32
CA ASN A 113 -16.40 36.03 7.79
C ASN A 113 -16.31 36.04 6.25
N PRO A 114 -17.44 36.03 5.55
CA PRO A 114 -17.46 36.05 4.08
C PRO A 114 -16.69 37.23 3.45
N SER A 115 -16.64 38.37 4.17
CA SER A 115 -15.91 39.57 3.76
C SER A 115 -14.40 39.42 3.76
N ASP A 116 -13.86 38.46 4.53
CA ASP A 116 -12.42 38.31 4.74
C ASP A 116 -11.76 37.39 3.71
N GLY A 117 -12.59 36.74 2.86
CA GLY A 117 -12.14 35.82 1.81
C GLY A 117 -11.63 34.47 2.35
N LEU A 118 -10.89 33.77 1.52
CA LEU A 118 -10.25 32.50 1.87
C LEU A 118 -8.98 32.73 2.66
N THR A 119 -8.83 32.04 3.80
CA THR A 119 -7.59 31.97 4.55
C THR A 119 -6.87 30.66 4.19
N VAL A 120 -5.74 30.75 3.49
CA VAL A 120 -4.96 29.59 3.04
C VAL A 120 -3.58 29.58 3.68
N THR A 121 -3.20 28.44 4.24
CA THR A 121 -1.88 28.18 4.83
C THR A 121 -1.38 26.84 4.34
N LYS A 122 -0.27 26.80 3.57
CA LYS A 122 0.26 25.56 3.00
C LYS A 122 1.78 25.61 2.88
N TYR A 123 2.43 24.47 3.17
CA TYR A 123 3.89 24.35 3.20
C TYR A 123 4.33 22.97 2.70
N ALA A 124 5.43 22.97 1.95
CA ALA A 124 6.17 21.76 1.62
C ALA A 124 7.13 21.38 2.76
N SER A 125 7.37 20.09 2.93
CA SER A 125 8.44 19.59 3.78
C SER A 125 9.77 19.76 3.06
N VAL A 126 10.69 20.56 3.59
CA VAL A 126 11.98 20.89 2.97
C VAL A 126 13.13 20.32 3.79
N GLY A 127 13.93 19.43 3.16
CA GLY A 127 15.06 18.76 3.83
C GLY A 127 14.62 17.77 4.92
N GLU A 128 15.56 17.39 5.78
CA GLU A 128 15.29 16.42 6.86
C GLU A 128 14.60 17.05 8.08
N ASN A 129 14.55 18.38 8.18
CA ASN A 129 14.21 19.11 9.42
C ASN A 129 12.94 19.97 9.33
N ALA A 130 12.31 20.14 8.18
CA ALA A 130 11.10 20.96 8.05
C ALA A 130 9.89 20.09 7.69
N ASP A 131 9.04 19.82 8.66
CA ASP A 131 7.77 19.13 8.51
C ASP A 131 6.68 20.14 8.07
N GLY A 132 6.15 19.98 6.86
CA GLY A 132 5.11 20.87 6.31
C GLY A 132 3.86 20.94 7.20
N LEU A 133 3.47 19.85 7.87
CA LEU A 133 2.33 19.84 8.78
C LEU A 133 2.60 20.67 10.05
N GLU A 134 3.79 20.59 10.62
CA GLU A 134 4.14 21.40 11.79
C GLU A 134 4.19 22.90 11.42
N LEU A 135 4.71 23.25 10.25
CA LEU A 135 4.66 24.62 9.74
C LEU A 135 3.22 25.12 9.56
N VAL A 136 2.32 24.28 9.02
CA VAL A 136 0.89 24.62 8.92
C VAL A 136 0.29 24.79 10.31
N ARG A 137 0.62 23.94 11.28
CA ARG A 137 0.14 24.02 12.67
C ARG A 137 0.55 25.36 13.32
N GLU A 138 1.79 25.76 13.16
CA GLU A 138 2.31 27.00 13.73
C GLU A 138 1.73 28.27 13.07
N ARG A 139 1.54 28.24 11.74
CA ARG A 139 1.25 29.44 10.95
C ARG A 139 -0.21 29.63 10.54
N SER A 140 -1.09 28.65 10.76
CA SER A 140 -2.53 28.75 10.44
C SER A 140 -3.36 29.44 11.53
N ILE A 141 -2.77 30.32 12.34
CA ILE A 141 -3.46 31.00 13.46
C ILE A 141 -4.63 31.85 12.97
N ALA A 142 -4.53 32.45 11.79
CA ALA A 142 -5.60 33.24 11.19
C ALA A 142 -6.88 32.42 10.89
N SER A 143 -6.78 31.08 10.79
CA SER A 143 -7.93 30.17 10.60
C SER A 143 -8.66 29.83 11.91
N LYS A 144 -8.23 30.36 13.05
CA LYS A 144 -8.83 30.05 14.36
C LYS A 144 -10.25 30.61 14.47
N GLY A 145 -11.16 29.77 14.91
CA GLY A 145 -12.58 30.13 15.08
C GLY A 145 -13.42 30.07 13.81
N HIS A 146 -12.84 29.66 12.66
CA HIS A 146 -13.59 29.40 11.45
C HIS A 146 -14.38 28.08 11.58
N HIS A 147 -15.54 27.99 10.93
CA HIS A 147 -16.44 26.82 11.06
C HIS A 147 -16.53 25.95 9.79
N ILE A 148 -15.90 26.39 8.71
CA ILE A 148 -15.76 25.62 7.47
C ILE A 148 -14.29 25.59 7.03
N GLY A 149 -13.85 24.45 6.52
CA GLY A 149 -12.50 24.34 5.95
C GLY A 149 -12.20 22.98 5.34
N ILE A 150 -11.16 22.98 4.53
CA ILE A 150 -10.58 21.81 3.86
C ILE A 150 -9.09 21.76 4.11
N ALA A 151 -8.54 20.54 4.16
CA ALA A 151 -7.13 20.32 4.42
C ALA A 151 -6.61 19.10 3.66
N HIS A 152 -5.31 19.08 3.42
CA HIS A 152 -4.68 18.04 2.63
C HIS A 152 -3.26 17.73 3.11
N THR A 153 -2.88 16.44 3.12
CA THR A 153 -1.49 15.99 3.14
C THR A 153 -1.17 15.36 1.80
N ARG A 154 -0.07 15.80 1.17
CA ARG A 154 0.28 15.44 -0.19
C ARG A 154 1.44 14.46 -0.23
N TRP A 155 1.30 13.46 -1.08
CA TRP A 155 2.38 12.68 -1.66
C TRP A 155 2.63 13.20 -3.08
N ALA A 156 3.84 13.67 -3.38
CA ALA A 156 4.12 14.36 -4.63
C ALA A 156 4.25 13.38 -5.80
N THR A 157 3.24 13.33 -6.66
CA THR A 157 3.22 12.56 -7.92
C THR A 157 3.41 13.46 -9.15
N HIS A 158 2.80 14.65 -9.16
CA HIS A 158 2.87 15.64 -10.21
C HIS A 158 3.45 16.96 -9.68
N GLY A 159 4.61 17.36 -10.21
CA GLY A 159 5.33 18.54 -9.74
C GLY A 159 6.17 18.30 -8.49
N GLY A 160 7.14 19.19 -8.25
CA GLY A 160 8.09 19.10 -7.14
C GLY A 160 7.47 19.30 -5.76
N LYS A 161 8.30 19.07 -4.72
CA LYS A 161 7.95 19.36 -3.31
C LYS A 161 8.17 20.86 -3.05
N THR A 162 7.18 21.67 -3.39
CA THR A 162 7.21 23.14 -3.21
C THR A 162 5.90 23.63 -2.60
N ASP A 163 5.92 24.82 -2.00
CA ASP A 163 4.73 25.43 -1.39
C ASP A 163 3.65 25.72 -2.45
N GLU A 164 4.03 26.07 -3.66
CA GLU A 164 3.11 26.32 -4.77
C GLU A 164 2.34 25.05 -5.15
N ASN A 165 3.01 23.89 -5.13
CA ASN A 165 2.43 22.60 -5.45
C ASN A 165 1.66 21.95 -4.28
N ALA A 166 1.74 22.52 -3.06
CA ALA A 166 0.95 22.08 -1.93
C ALA A 166 -0.53 22.43 -2.13
N HIS A 167 -1.43 21.55 -1.67
CA HIS A 167 -2.88 21.83 -1.62
C HIS A 167 -3.24 22.60 -0.35
N PRO A 168 -4.35 23.32 -0.32
CA PRO A 168 -5.37 23.54 -1.35
C PRO A 168 -4.92 24.41 -2.52
N HIS A 169 -5.60 24.25 -3.69
CA HIS A 169 -5.46 25.12 -4.85
C HIS A 169 -6.67 26.04 -5.00
N LEU A 170 -6.43 27.21 -5.59
CA LEU A 170 -7.44 28.23 -5.81
C LEU A 170 -7.81 28.33 -7.30
N ASP A 171 -9.05 28.73 -7.56
CA ASP A 171 -9.48 29.19 -8.87
C ASP A 171 -8.79 30.51 -9.29
N SER A 172 -9.15 31.10 -10.43
CA SER A 172 -8.54 32.35 -10.90
C SER A 172 -9.05 33.59 -10.19
N SER A 173 -10.26 33.54 -9.61
CA SER A 173 -10.85 34.64 -8.85
C SER A 173 -10.39 34.68 -7.39
N GLY A 174 -9.84 33.57 -6.88
CA GLY A 174 -9.47 33.40 -5.47
C GLY A 174 -10.67 33.13 -4.55
N LYS A 175 -11.87 32.89 -5.10
CA LYS A 175 -13.09 32.62 -4.33
C LYS A 175 -13.28 31.13 -4.00
N ILE A 176 -12.79 30.24 -4.87
CA ILE A 176 -12.96 28.81 -4.75
C ILE A 176 -11.64 28.19 -4.33
N ALA A 177 -11.68 27.37 -3.28
CA ALA A 177 -10.56 26.52 -2.87
C ALA A 177 -10.94 25.05 -2.98
N LEU A 178 -10.01 24.21 -3.44
CA LEU A 178 -10.23 22.76 -3.48
C LEU A 178 -9.01 21.94 -3.09
N VAL A 179 -9.28 20.74 -2.57
CA VAL A 179 -8.32 19.67 -2.33
C VAL A 179 -8.70 18.47 -3.20
N HIS A 180 -7.70 17.71 -3.64
CA HIS A 180 -7.85 16.62 -4.60
C HIS A 180 -6.94 15.45 -4.24
N ASN A 181 -7.53 14.27 -4.19
CA ASN A 181 -6.85 12.98 -4.27
C ASN A 181 -7.22 12.36 -5.61
N GLY A 182 -6.26 11.95 -6.39
CA GLY A 182 -6.47 11.36 -7.69
C GLY A 182 -5.51 11.86 -8.75
N THR A 183 -5.78 11.52 -10.00
CA THR A 183 -4.98 11.97 -11.16
C THR A 183 -5.89 12.33 -12.32
N LEU A 184 -5.63 13.47 -12.93
CA LEU A 184 -6.32 13.92 -14.13
C LEU A 184 -5.48 13.58 -15.38
N ASN A 185 -5.92 12.60 -16.18
CA ASN A 185 -5.20 12.10 -17.34
C ASN A 185 -5.05 13.18 -18.45
N ASN A 186 -6.08 14.00 -18.63
CA ASN A 186 -6.11 15.07 -19.64
C ASN A 186 -5.72 16.45 -19.08
N ALA A 187 -5.04 16.51 -17.90
CA ALA A 187 -4.65 17.75 -17.25
C ALA A 187 -3.85 18.70 -18.18
N ASN A 188 -2.90 18.18 -18.95
CA ASN A 188 -2.07 18.98 -19.84
C ASN A 188 -2.85 19.60 -21.02
N GLU A 189 -3.89 18.93 -21.50
CA GLU A 189 -4.77 19.43 -22.54
C GLU A 189 -5.63 20.57 -21.99
N LEU A 190 -6.32 20.34 -20.88
CA LEU A 190 -7.16 21.33 -20.21
C LEU A 190 -6.34 22.55 -19.75
N ARG A 191 -5.11 22.34 -19.27
CA ARG A 191 -4.19 23.44 -18.89
C ARG A 191 -3.90 24.35 -20.07
N ARG A 192 -3.53 23.78 -21.24
CA ARG A 192 -3.26 24.57 -22.45
C ARG A 192 -4.50 25.33 -22.93
N GLU A 193 -5.66 24.74 -22.87
CA GLU A 193 -6.92 25.36 -23.21
C GLU A 193 -7.25 26.55 -22.27
N LEU A 194 -7.14 26.36 -20.97
CA LEU A 194 -7.36 27.41 -19.96
C LEU A 194 -6.33 28.57 -20.13
N GLN A 195 -5.07 28.24 -20.39
CA GLN A 195 -4.04 29.23 -20.65
C GLN A 195 -4.36 30.06 -21.93
N SER A 196 -4.89 29.44 -22.98
CA SER A 196 -5.29 30.17 -24.20
C SER A 196 -6.45 31.14 -23.95
N ARG A 197 -7.21 30.92 -22.85
CA ARG A 197 -8.29 31.79 -22.37
C ARG A 197 -7.84 32.84 -21.34
N GLY A 198 -6.54 32.89 -21.04
CA GLY A 198 -5.94 33.88 -20.14
C GLY A 198 -5.76 33.46 -18.68
N HIS A 199 -6.02 32.18 -18.31
CA HIS A 199 -5.75 31.70 -16.99
C HIS A 199 -4.26 31.53 -16.73
N VAL A 200 -3.77 32.08 -15.62
CA VAL A 200 -2.37 31.97 -15.19
C VAL A 200 -2.25 30.85 -14.16
N PHE A 201 -1.29 29.95 -14.35
CA PHE A 201 -1.00 28.83 -13.44
C PHE A 201 0.23 29.13 -12.59
N THR A 202 0.14 28.82 -11.30
CA THR A 202 1.23 29.01 -10.33
C THR A 202 1.87 27.68 -9.92
N SER A 203 1.15 26.56 -10.12
CA SER A 203 1.64 25.24 -9.78
C SER A 203 1.78 24.34 -11.00
N GLN A 204 2.45 23.21 -10.80
CA GLN A 204 2.59 22.14 -11.79
C GLN A 204 1.52 21.04 -11.64
N THR A 205 0.62 21.15 -10.63
CA THR A 205 -0.35 20.11 -10.29
C THR A 205 -1.54 20.10 -11.25
N ASP A 206 -2.10 18.94 -11.48
CA ASP A 206 -3.37 18.75 -12.17
C ASP A 206 -4.55 19.32 -11.37
N THR A 207 -4.42 19.37 -10.05
CA THR A 207 -5.43 19.94 -9.14
C THR A 207 -5.70 21.41 -9.40
N GLU A 208 -4.70 22.22 -9.71
CA GLU A 208 -4.91 23.62 -10.08
C GLU A 208 -5.72 23.75 -11.39
N VAL A 209 -5.59 22.75 -12.29
CA VAL A 209 -6.41 22.71 -13.52
C VAL A 209 -7.89 22.54 -13.18
N ILE A 210 -8.21 21.61 -12.26
CA ILE A 210 -9.58 21.38 -11.79
C ILE A 210 -10.13 22.66 -11.15
N ALA A 211 -9.37 23.32 -10.27
CA ALA A 211 -9.79 24.54 -9.59
C ALA A 211 -10.16 25.65 -10.58
N LYS A 212 -9.28 25.88 -11.56
CA LYS A 212 -9.50 26.93 -12.57
C LYS A 212 -10.63 26.59 -13.53
N LEU A 213 -10.82 25.30 -13.85
CA LEU A 213 -11.91 24.85 -14.70
C LEU A 213 -13.27 25.05 -14.02
N ILE A 214 -13.40 24.69 -12.74
CA ILE A 214 -14.62 24.89 -11.95
C ILE A 214 -14.91 26.41 -11.82
N GLY A 215 -13.88 27.21 -11.48
CA GLY A 215 -14.03 28.66 -11.38
C GLY A 215 -14.48 29.32 -12.67
N GLU A 216 -13.92 28.90 -13.82
CA GLU A 216 -14.34 29.42 -15.12
C GLU A 216 -15.81 29.10 -15.43
N VAL A 217 -16.27 27.87 -15.13
CA VAL A 217 -17.67 27.49 -15.34
C VAL A 217 -18.58 28.26 -14.39
N TYR A 218 -18.17 28.41 -13.12
CA TYR A 218 -18.94 29.14 -12.10
C TYR A 218 -19.14 30.60 -12.47
N ASP A 219 -18.07 31.29 -12.91
CA ASP A 219 -18.12 32.70 -13.30
C ASP A 219 -18.94 32.95 -14.59
N LYS A 220 -18.85 32.01 -15.57
CA LYS A 220 -19.50 32.19 -16.88
C LYS A 220 -20.98 31.85 -16.88
N ASP A 221 -21.34 30.73 -16.25
CA ASP A 221 -22.69 30.17 -16.36
C ASP A 221 -23.63 30.71 -15.29
N GLY A 222 -23.09 31.24 -14.18
CA GLY A 222 -23.86 31.50 -12.98
C GLY A 222 -24.40 30.20 -12.37
N GLY A 223 -25.25 30.27 -11.37
CA GLY A 223 -25.84 29.10 -10.73
C GLY A 223 -25.06 28.64 -9.49
N SER A 224 -25.27 27.40 -9.06
CA SER A 224 -24.67 26.86 -7.86
C SER A 224 -23.25 26.33 -8.12
N LEU A 225 -22.40 26.31 -7.08
CA LEU A 225 -21.07 25.70 -7.13
C LEU A 225 -21.16 24.20 -7.47
N LYS A 226 -22.22 23.51 -7.03
CA LYS A 226 -22.49 22.12 -7.38
C LYS A 226 -22.67 21.94 -8.89
N GLU A 227 -23.52 22.76 -9.53
CA GLU A 227 -23.75 22.69 -10.99
C GLU A 227 -22.51 23.01 -11.78
N ALA A 228 -21.72 23.99 -11.33
CA ALA A 228 -20.42 24.32 -11.94
C ALA A 228 -19.44 23.14 -11.84
N THR A 229 -19.41 22.48 -10.69
CA THR A 229 -18.60 21.28 -10.47
C THR A 229 -19.07 20.15 -11.38
N GLU A 230 -20.35 19.84 -11.45
CA GLU A 230 -20.92 18.82 -12.32
C GLU A 230 -20.52 19.03 -13.79
N LYS A 231 -20.69 20.24 -14.30
CA LYS A 231 -20.30 20.59 -15.69
C LYS A 231 -18.78 20.48 -15.91
N ALA A 232 -17.97 20.99 -15.00
CA ALA A 232 -16.51 20.93 -15.11
C ALA A 232 -16.02 19.48 -15.13
N MET A 233 -16.55 18.62 -14.25
CA MET A 233 -16.13 17.23 -14.13
C MET A 233 -16.50 16.36 -15.34
N THR A 234 -17.51 16.73 -16.15
CA THR A 234 -17.78 16.04 -17.42
C THR A 234 -16.64 16.16 -18.44
N ARG A 235 -15.76 17.15 -18.28
CA ARG A 235 -14.61 17.39 -19.15
C ARG A 235 -13.34 16.72 -18.65
N CYS A 236 -13.36 16.24 -17.41
CA CYS A 236 -12.22 15.61 -16.76
C CYS A 236 -12.18 14.13 -17.08
N ASP A 237 -11.00 13.62 -17.42
CA ASP A 237 -10.71 12.19 -17.57
C ASP A 237 -9.70 11.78 -16.52
N GLY A 238 -10.07 10.79 -15.65
CA GLY A 238 -9.22 10.32 -14.58
C GLY A 238 -9.98 9.95 -13.31
N SER A 239 -9.26 9.97 -12.18
CA SER A 239 -9.81 9.69 -10.86
C SER A 239 -9.76 10.93 -9.97
N TRP A 240 -10.75 11.05 -9.07
CA TRP A 240 -10.78 12.14 -8.10
C TRP A 240 -11.60 11.83 -6.85
N GLY A 241 -11.11 12.36 -5.72
CA GLY A 241 -11.86 12.61 -4.49
C GLY A 241 -11.66 14.09 -4.17
N LEU A 242 -12.72 14.90 -4.21
CA LEU A 242 -12.66 16.36 -4.09
C LEU A 242 -13.39 16.86 -2.85
N GLY A 243 -12.80 17.86 -2.17
CA GLY A 243 -13.49 18.76 -1.26
C GLY A 243 -13.35 20.20 -1.77
N ILE A 244 -14.46 20.92 -1.97
CA ILE A 244 -14.51 22.23 -2.63
C ILE A 244 -15.34 23.18 -1.80
N MET A 245 -14.85 24.38 -1.56
CA MET A 245 -15.58 25.46 -0.87
C MET A 245 -15.44 26.78 -1.61
N CYS A 246 -16.44 27.67 -1.43
CA CYS A 246 -16.50 28.98 -2.06
C CYS A 246 -16.91 30.05 -1.05
N THR A 247 -16.29 31.24 -1.16
CA THR A 247 -16.62 32.41 -0.30
C THR A 247 -18.06 32.93 -0.53
N ASP A 248 -18.63 32.69 -1.73
CA ASP A 248 -19.99 33.12 -2.03
C ASP A 248 -21.05 32.22 -1.35
N THR A 249 -20.66 30.99 -0.96
CA THR A 249 -21.52 30.03 -0.22
C THR A 249 -20.76 29.45 0.98
N PRO A 250 -20.50 30.25 2.02
CA PRO A 250 -19.58 29.87 3.12
C PRO A 250 -20.10 28.75 4.02
N ASP A 251 -21.37 28.35 3.88
CA ASP A 251 -22.00 27.28 4.65
C ASP A 251 -22.12 25.96 3.83
N GLU A 252 -21.52 25.92 2.66
CA GLU A 252 -21.57 24.77 1.76
C GLU A 252 -20.18 24.15 1.52
N LEU A 253 -20.09 22.84 1.61
CA LEU A 253 -18.92 22.07 1.21
C LEU A 253 -19.34 21.09 0.10
N ILE A 254 -18.84 21.30 -1.12
CA ILE A 254 -19.09 20.41 -2.24
C ILE A 254 -18.10 19.25 -2.21
N VAL A 255 -18.61 18.04 -2.46
CA VAL A 255 -17.84 16.80 -2.51
C VAL A 255 -18.07 16.10 -3.83
N ALA A 256 -17.01 15.54 -4.44
CA ALA A 256 -17.12 14.75 -5.65
C ALA A 256 -16.19 13.54 -5.57
N CYS A 257 -16.63 12.40 -6.09
CA CYS A 257 -15.87 11.15 -6.04
C CYS A 257 -15.94 10.41 -7.38
N ASN A 258 -14.80 9.94 -7.85
CA ASN A 258 -14.66 8.98 -8.95
C ASN A 258 -13.32 8.28 -8.87
N GLY A 259 -13.30 6.98 -8.62
CA GLY A 259 -12.06 6.15 -8.55
C GLY A 259 -11.17 6.42 -7.33
N SER A 260 -11.30 7.56 -6.63
CA SER A 260 -10.53 7.87 -5.43
C SER A 260 -11.45 7.97 -4.22
N PRO A 261 -11.27 7.13 -3.17
CA PRO A 261 -12.25 7.00 -2.09
C PRO A 261 -12.39 8.28 -1.25
N LEU A 262 -13.64 8.64 -0.94
CA LEU A 262 -14.00 9.73 -0.04
C LEU A 262 -15.12 9.27 0.89
N VAL A 263 -15.01 9.57 2.18
CA VAL A 263 -16.00 9.24 3.21
C VAL A 263 -16.54 10.51 3.86
N ILE A 264 -17.85 10.51 4.13
CA ILE A 264 -18.56 11.63 4.74
C ILE A 264 -18.95 11.22 6.16
N GLY A 265 -18.45 11.93 7.16
CA GLY A 265 -18.85 11.75 8.55
C GLY A 265 -20.07 12.60 8.88
N ILE A 266 -21.06 12.01 9.53
CA ILE A 266 -22.36 12.65 9.86
C ILE A 266 -22.36 12.94 11.35
N GLY A 267 -22.12 14.19 11.71
CA GLY A 267 -22.26 14.70 13.08
C GLY A 267 -23.66 15.26 13.37
N ALA A 268 -23.86 15.73 14.59
CA ALA A 268 -25.14 16.28 15.02
C ALA A 268 -25.36 17.71 14.51
N ASP A 269 -24.30 18.51 14.44
CA ASP A 269 -24.32 19.93 14.08
C ASP A 269 -23.28 20.29 13.00
N ARG A 270 -22.62 19.28 12.43
CA ARG A 270 -21.56 19.44 11.43
C ARG A 270 -21.37 18.19 10.59
N MET A 271 -20.88 18.37 9.38
CA MET A 271 -20.48 17.30 8.48
C MET A 271 -18.97 17.31 8.26
N PHE A 272 -18.42 16.11 8.06
CA PHE A 272 -16.99 15.91 7.86
C PHE A 272 -16.74 15.22 6.51
N ILE A 273 -15.60 15.51 5.88
CA ILE A 273 -15.08 14.74 4.77
C ILE A 273 -13.70 14.21 5.13
N ALA A 274 -13.38 13.00 4.69
CA ALA A 274 -12.03 12.46 4.84
C ALA A 274 -11.73 11.36 3.83
N SER A 275 -10.44 11.08 3.64
CA SER A 275 -9.97 9.91 2.90
C SER A 275 -10.22 8.59 3.64
N GLU A 276 -10.37 8.63 4.96
CA GLU A 276 -10.70 7.47 5.81
C GLU A 276 -11.44 7.89 7.08
N THR A 277 -12.26 6.99 7.62
CA THR A 277 -13.11 7.28 8.79
C THR A 277 -12.34 7.65 10.05
N SER A 278 -11.09 7.21 10.20
CA SER A 278 -10.26 7.49 11.37
C SER A 278 -10.03 8.99 11.61
N ALA A 279 -10.05 9.80 10.54
CA ALA A 279 -9.84 11.25 10.64
C ALA A 279 -10.95 11.98 11.44
N PHE A 280 -12.17 11.45 11.44
CA PHE A 280 -13.31 12.02 12.17
C PHE A 280 -13.92 11.08 13.23
N ASN A 281 -13.36 9.89 13.46
CA ASN A 281 -13.96 8.87 14.36
C ASN A 281 -14.09 9.33 15.82
N ARG A 282 -13.35 10.36 16.22
CA ARG A 282 -13.47 11.00 17.54
C ARG A 282 -14.66 11.94 17.66
N TYR A 283 -15.24 12.38 16.53
CA TYR A 283 -16.35 13.32 16.44
C TYR A 283 -17.65 12.62 16.09
N THR A 284 -17.63 11.66 15.19
CA THR A 284 -18.77 10.84 14.80
C THR A 284 -18.33 9.47 14.30
N LYS A 285 -19.18 8.47 14.55
CA LYS A 285 -19.01 7.11 13.99
C LYS A 285 -19.92 6.85 12.79
N ASN A 286 -20.91 7.71 12.60
CA ASN A 286 -21.83 7.59 11.47
C ASN A 286 -21.16 8.14 10.21
N PHE A 287 -21.15 7.35 9.15
CA PHE A 287 -20.54 7.76 7.90
C PHE A 287 -21.21 7.18 6.66
N ILE A 288 -20.96 7.81 5.53
CA ILE A 288 -21.32 7.33 4.19
C ILE A 288 -20.05 7.25 3.38
N SER A 289 -19.82 6.13 2.66
CA SER A 289 -18.84 6.07 1.59
C SER A 289 -19.45 6.59 0.30
N MET A 290 -18.78 7.52 -0.37
CA MET A 290 -19.21 8.02 -1.67
C MET A 290 -19.06 6.93 -2.74
N LYS A 291 -19.91 7.02 -3.78
CA LYS A 291 -19.84 6.17 -4.97
C LYS A 291 -19.15 6.91 -6.10
N ASP A 292 -18.61 6.17 -7.05
CA ASP A 292 -18.01 6.76 -8.25
C ASP A 292 -19.07 7.50 -9.06
N GLY A 293 -18.69 8.69 -9.56
CA GLY A 293 -19.57 9.60 -10.28
C GLY A 293 -20.48 10.44 -9.38
N GLU A 294 -20.42 10.28 -8.05
CA GLU A 294 -21.30 11.01 -7.13
C GLU A 294 -20.76 12.40 -6.79
N ILE A 295 -21.65 13.40 -6.82
CA ILE A 295 -21.39 14.78 -6.38
C ILE A 295 -22.46 15.18 -5.37
N GLY A 296 -22.05 15.69 -4.20
CA GLY A 296 -22.94 16.08 -3.11
C GLY A 296 -22.62 17.45 -2.54
N VAL A 297 -23.61 18.02 -1.85
CA VAL A 297 -23.48 19.22 -1.03
C VAL A 297 -23.63 18.82 0.43
N LEU A 298 -22.73 19.33 1.27
CA LEU A 298 -22.77 19.17 2.72
C LEU A 298 -23.06 20.52 3.36
N HIS A 299 -23.99 20.54 4.30
CA HIS A 299 -24.31 21.65 5.18
C HIS A 299 -24.16 21.22 6.63
N ALA A 300 -24.21 22.16 7.56
CA ALA A 300 -24.13 21.90 9.01
C ALA A 300 -25.17 20.84 9.48
N ASP A 301 -26.37 20.89 8.92
CA ASP A 301 -27.56 20.15 9.35
C ASP A 301 -28.01 19.06 8.34
N GLY A 302 -27.29 18.88 7.23
CA GLY A 302 -27.69 17.91 6.22
C GLY A 302 -26.81 17.79 5.00
N THR A 303 -27.26 16.94 4.09
CA THR A 303 -26.56 16.67 2.82
C THR A 303 -27.54 16.27 1.74
N THR A 304 -27.15 16.50 0.48
CA THR A 304 -27.90 16.00 -0.69
C THR A 304 -27.63 14.51 -0.99
N LEU A 305 -26.69 13.88 -0.25
CA LEU A 305 -26.35 12.48 -0.41
C LEU A 305 -27.41 11.57 0.24
N ASP A 306 -27.54 10.34 -0.28
CA ASP A 306 -28.46 9.33 0.24
C ASP A 306 -28.01 8.80 1.62
N LEU A 307 -28.71 9.25 2.67
CA LEU A 307 -28.48 8.81 4.05
C LEU A 307 -28.92 7.36 4.32
N GLY A 308 -29.71 6.75 3.44
CA GLY A 308 -30.18 5.37 3.61
C GLY A 308 -29.05 4.32 3.59
N ARG A 309 -27.85 4.70 3.15
CA ARG A 309 -26.66 3.86 3.12
C ARG A 309 -25.65 4.15 4.25
N MET A 310 -26.07 4.88 5.26
CA MET A 310 -25.25 5.20 6.42
C MET A 310 -24.72 3.94 7.10
N GLN A 311 -23.47 3.98 7.49
CA GLN A 311 -22.75 2.91 8.21
C GLN A 311 -22.20 3.46 9.52
N VAL A 312 -21.84 2.55 10.43
CA VAL A 312 -21.20 2.89 11.69
C VAL A 312 -19.76 2.39 11.66
N ALA A 313 -18.81 3.31 11.85
CA ALA A 313 -17.39 2.97 11.93
C ALA A 313 -17.13 2.14 13.20
N PRO A 314 -16.18 1.19 13.15
CA PRO A 314 -15.78 0.43 14.33
C PRO A 314 -15.35 1.33 15.48
N ASP A 315 -15.63 0.88 16.70
CA ASP A 315 -15.13 1.55 17.91
C ASP A 315 -13.63 1.31 18.05
N GLN A 316 -12.85 2.21 17.50
CA GLN A 316 -11.41 2.13 17.46
C GLN A 316 -10.82 3.41 18.05
N GLU A 317 -10.02 3.27 19.11
CA GLU A 317 -9.32 4.43 19.68
C GLU A 317 -8.29 4.94 18.67
N VAL A 318 -8.44 6.20 18.26
CA VAL A 318 -7.48 6.88 17.39
C VAL A 318 -6.51 7.68 18.26
N LYS A 319 -5.26 7.22 18.36
CA LYS A 319 -4.18 7.91 19.06
C LYS A 319 -3.49 8.90 18.15
N LEU A 320 -3.19 10.10 18.68
CA LEU A 320 -2.52 11.17 17.92
C LEU A 320 -1.01 11.16 18.10
N SER A 321 -0.50 10.38 19.04
CA SER A 321 0.94 10.24 19.29
C SER A 321 1.30 8.80 19.66
N PRO A 322 2.56 8.38 19.45
CA PRO A 322 3.02 7.05 19.85
C PRO A 322 3.24 6.90 21.35
N ALA A 323 3.16 7.99 22.14
CA ALA A 323 3.48 7.95 23.57
C ALA A 323 2.90 6.74 24.31
N PRO A 324 3.67 6.10 25.22
CA PRO A 324 4.97 6.53 25.77
C PRO A 324 6.20 6.14 24.92
N TYR A 325 6.01 5.54 23.74
CA TYR A 325 7.08 5.17 22.83
C TYR A 325 7.59 6.39 22.07
N SER A 326 8.86 6.36 21.64
CA SER A 326 9.47 7.43 20.85
C SER A 326 8.92 7.53 19.43
N HIS A 327 8.51 6.41 18.85
CA HIS A 327 8.06 6.27 17.46
C HIS A 327 6.89 5.30 17.34
N TRP A 328 6.07 5.48 16.29
CA TRP A 328 4.98 4.56 15.94
C TRP A 328 5.49 3.16 15.65
N THR A 329 6.57 3.05 14.89
CA THR A 329 7.21 1.77 14.56
C THR A 329 7.52 0.96 15.82
N LEU A 330 8.15 1.58 16.81
CA LEU A 330 8.48 0.90 18.07
C LEU A 330 7.22 0.46 18.82
N LYS A 331 6.24 1.36 18.93
CA LYS A 331 4.95 1.05 19.56
C LYS A 331 4.27 -0.14 18.88
N GLU A 332 4.23 -0.16 17.54
CA GLU A 332 3.58 -1.20 16.76
C GLU A 332 4.32 -2.55 16.86
N CYS A 333 5.65 -2.56 17.04
CA CYS A 333 6.39 -3.76 17.42
C CYS A 333 5.92 -4.31 18.78
N TYR A 334 5.74 -3.43 19.78
CA TYR A 334 5.28 -3.84 21.12
C TYR A 334 3.78 -4.21 21.17
N GLU A 335 2.96 -3.73 20.24
CA GLU A 335 1.54 -4.07 20.13
C GLU A 335 1.29 -5.44 19.48
N GLN A 336 2.28 -6.12 18.89
CA GLN A 336 2.08 -7.36 18.14
C GLN A 336 1.44 -8.49 18.96
N PRO A 337 1.83 -8.77 20.22
CA PRO A 337 1.17 -9.81 21.01
C PRO A 337 -0.34 -9.58 21.16
N GLU A 338 -0.74 -8.33 21.40
CA GLU A 338 -2.15 -7.95 21.51
C GLU A 338 -2.86 -7.98 20.16
N ALA A 339 -2.19 -7.51 19.09
CA ALA A 339 -2.73 -7.55 17.74
C ALA A 339 -3.00 -8.99 17.26
N ILE A 340 -2.11 -9.94 17.59
CA ILE A 340 -2.34 -11.37 17.37
C ILE A 340 -3.57 -11.85 18.16
N GLY A 341 -3.71 -11.47 19.43
CA GLY A 341 -4.89 -11.78 20.24
C GLY A 341 -6.18 -11.29 19.59
N ARG A 342 -6.21 -10.07 19.07
CA ARG A 342 -7.33 -9.51 18.31
C ARG A 342 -7.58 -10.27 17.00
N ALA A 343 -6.54 -10.65 16.26
CA ALA A 343 -6.66 -11.45 15.05
C ALA A 343 -7.26 -12.82 15.31
N LEU A 344 -6.93 -13.44 16.44
CA LEU A 344 -7.54 -14.68 16.93
C LEU A 344 -8.95 -14.48 17.52
N GLY A 345 -9.44 -13.22 17.58
CA GLY A 345 -10.72 -12.86 18.16
C GLY A 345 -10.80 -13.16 19.65
N PHE A 346 -9.67 -13.09 20.37
CA PHE A 346 -9.53 -13.45 21.78
C PHE A 346 -10.15 -14.82 22.10
N GLY A 347 -9.96 -15.80 21.21
CA GLY A 347 -10.52 -17.15 21.29
C GLY A 347 -11.83 -17.35 20.52
N GLY A 348 -12.48 -16.29 20.04
CA GLY A 348 -13.74 -16.41 19.29
C GLY A 348 -13.59 -16.99 17.89
N ARG A 349 -12.41 -16.86 17.27
CA ARG A 349 -12.10 -17.44 15.95
C ARG A 349 -11.41 -18.80 16.03
N LEU A 350 -10.72 -19.07 17.13
CA LEU A 350 -9.92 -20.28 17.35
C LEU A 350 -10.43 -20.98 18.62
N MET A 351 -11.34 -21.92 18.45
CA MET A 351 -11.82 -22.80 19.53
C MET A 351 -11.03 -24.11 19.56
N ALA A 352 -11.17 -24.88 20.59
CA ALA A 352 -10.45 -26.14 20.76
C ALA A 352 -10.72 -27.15 19.62
N ASP A 353 -11.93 -27.14 19.10
CA ASP A 353 -12.45 -28.12 18.14
C ASP A 353 -12.88 -27.48 16.79
N LYS A 354 -12.89 -26.16 16.69
CA LYS A 354 -13.44 -25.49 15.51
C LYS A 354 -12.78 -24.13 15.24
N ILE A 355 -12.59 -23.83 13.95
CA ILE A 355 -12.28 -22.50 13.47
C ILE A 355 -13.57 -21.81 13.02
N THR A 356 -13.81 -20.58 13.49
CA THR A 356 -15.00 -19.78 13.13
C THR A 356 -14.59 -18.51 12.42
N LEU A 357 -14.91 -18.41 11.12
CA LEU A 357 -14.65 -17.26 10.27
C LEU A 357 -15.97 -16.77 9.65
N GLY A 358 -16.71 -15.94 10.40
CA GLY A 358 -18.07 -15.51 10.03
C GLY A 358 -18.21 -14.93 8.62
N GLY A 359 -17.15 -14.30 8.09
CA GLY A 359 -17.12 -13.78 6.71
C GLY A 359 -17.12 -14.88 5.64
N LEU A 360 -16.77 -16.13 5.97
CA LEU A 360 -16.69 -17.26 5.02
C LEU A 360 -17.83 -18.26 5.21
N GLU A 361 -18.41 -18.35 6.40
CA GLU A 361 -19.39 -19.40 6.76
C GLU A 361 -20.59 -19.46 5.82
N LYS A 362 -21.12 -18.32 5.37
CA LYS A 362 -22.28 -18.25 4.47
C LYS A 362 -22.02 -18.87 3.10
N MET A 363 -20.76 -18.94 2.70
CA MET A 363 -20.33 -19.48 1.40
C MET A 363 -19.60 -20.81 1.53
N ALA A 364 -19.62 -21.44 2.69
CA ALA A 364 -18.89 -22.69 2.97
C ALA A 364 -19.13 -23.78 1.92
N HIS A 365 -20.39 -23.98 1.47
CA HIS A 365 -20.71 -24.96 0.45
C HIS A 365 -20.01 -24.69 -0.89
N LYS A 366 -20.00 -23.39 -1.34
CA LYS A 366 -19.28 -23.01 -2.58
C LYS A 366 -17.76 -23.13 -2.37
N LEU A 367 -17.25 -22.70 -1.22
CA LEU A 367 -15.82 -22.72 -0.93
C LEU A 367 -15.26 -24.16 -0.76
N SER A 368 -16.08 -25.13 -0.41
CA SER A 368 -15.64 -26.53 -0.31
C SER A 368 -15.22 -27.15 -1.65
N THR A 369 -15.67 -26.56 -2.79
CA THR A 369 -15.32 -27.03 -4.14
C THR A 369 -14.04 -26.38 -4.69
N VAL A 370 -13.41 -25.49 -3.96
CA VAL A 370 -12.17 -24.82 -4.37
C VAL A 370 -10.99 -25.77 -4.18
N ASP A 371 -10.36 -26.14 -5.30
CA ASP A 371 -9.18 -27.00 -5.34
C ASP A 371 -7.89 -26.22 -5.65
N PHE A 372 -8.03 -25.06 -6.32
CA PHE A 372 -6.92 -24.22 -6.78
C PHE A 372 -7.00 -22.84 -6.13
N LEU A 373 -5.99 -22.48 -5.34
CA LEU A 373 -5.94 -21.18 -4.66
C LEU A 373 -4.75 -20.35 -5.12
N THR A 374 -5.01 -19.13 -5.59
CA THR A 374 -3.98 -18.11 -5.83
C THR A 374 -4.03 -17.06 -4.75
N LEU A 375 -2.95 -16.93 -3.97
CA LEU A 375 -2.73 -15.84 -3.02
C LEU A 375 -2.13 -14.66 -3.77
N CYS A 376 -2.78 -13.50 -3.73
CA CYS A 376 -2.36 -12.34 -4.53
C CYS A 376 -2.20 -11.10 -3.65
N ALA A 377 -1.04 -10.47 -3.68
CA ALA A 377 -0.69 -9.34 -2.84
C ALA A 377 0.58 -8.62 -3.33
N CYS A 378 0.92 -7.47 -2.75
CA CYS A 378 2.18 -6.75 -2.97
C CYS A 378 3.01 -6.63 -1.69
N GLY A 379 4.34 -6.52 -1.82
CA GLY A 379 5.26 -6.18 -0.75
C GLY A 379 5.14 -7.08 0.49
N THR A 380 4.99 -6.48 1.67
CA THR A 380 4.83 -7.18 2.96
C THR A 380 3.68 -8.19 2.93
N SER A 381 2.55 -7.84 2.31
CA SER A 381 1.40 -8.74 2.20
C SER A 381 1.69 -9.94 1.29
N LEU A 382 2.54 -9.77 0.26
CA LEU A 382 3.02 -10.88 -0.56
C LEU A 382 3.91 -11.83 0.24
N ASN A 383 4.80 -11.30 1.10
CA ASN A 383 5.62 -12.14 1.98
C ASN A 383 4.75 -12.92 2.98
N ALA A 384 3.66 -12.31 3.51
CA ALA A 384 2.68 -13.02 4.33
C ALA A 384 1.94 -14.12 3.54
N SER A 385 1.62 -13.85 2.27
CA SER A 385 1.00 -14.81 1.36
C SER A 385 1.93 -15.99 1.04
N ARG A 386 3.22 -15.75 0.83
CA ARG A 386 4.25 -16.79 0.64
C ARG A 386 4.41 -17.68 1.88
N TYR A 387 4.28 -17.11 3.08
CA TYR A 387 4.27 -17.89 4.31
C TYR A 387 3.04 -18.81 4.37
N ALA A 388 1.86 -18.25 4.08
CA ALA A 388 0.60 -18.98 4.08
C ALA A 388 0.54 -20.07 2.99
N GLU A 389 1.11 -19.81 1.82
CA GLU A 389 1.25 -20.80 0.76
C GLU A 389 1.93 -22.08 1.26
N LYS A 390 3.05 -21.93 2.00
CA LYS A 390 3.77 -23.07 2.58
C LYS A 390 2.92 -23.81 3.62
N LEU A 391 2.22 -23.08 4.50
CA LEU A 391 1.28 -23.66 5.47
C LEU A 391 0.15 -24.43 4.81
N MET A 392 -0.51 -23.84 3.80
CA MET A 392 -1.63 -24.44 3.10
C MET A 392 -1.23 -25.70 2.32
N LYS A 393 -0.03 -25.69 1.71
CA LYS A 393 0.56 -26.88 1.06
C LYS A 393 0.85 -27.99 2.07
N HIS A 394 1.42 -27.64 3.20
CA HIS A 394 1.75 -28.62 4.26
C HIS A 394 0.50 -29.24 4.88
N LEU A 395 -0.55 -28.44 5.08
CA LEU A 395 -1.85 -28.93 5.58
C LEU A 395 -2.67 -29.70 4.53
N GLY A 396 -2.33 -29.61 3.24
CA GLY A 396 -3.17 -30.14 2.17
C GLY A 396 -4.55 -29.47 2.11
N SER A 397 -4.63 -28.17 2.36
CA SER A 397 -5.89 -27.43 2.35
C SER A 397 -6.45 -27.27 0.95
N PHE A 398 -5.61 -27.36 -0.07
CA PHE A 398 -5.93 -27.26 -1.50
C PHE A 398 -5.02 -28.18 -2.32
N ASP A 399 -5.44 -28.57 -3.52
CA ASP A 399 -4.62 -29.38 -4.44
C ASP A 399 -3.43 -28.57 -4.96
N VAL A 400 -3.68 -27.30 -5.29
CA VAL A 400 -2.63 -26.35 -5.72
C VAL A 400 -2.81 -25.02 -5.00
N VAL A 401 -1.72 -24.55 -4.43
CA VAL A 401 -1.63 -23.18 -3.85
C VAL A 401 -0.37 -22.52 -4.38
N HIS A 402 -0.48 -21.28 -4.84
CA HIS A 402 0.67 -20.45 -5.15
C HIS A 402 0.41 -18.98 -4.77
N SER A 403 1.46 -18.22 -4.61
CA SER A 403 1.40 -16.78 -4.36
C SER A 403 2.00 -16.01 -5.53
N ILE A 404 1.35 -14.92 -5.93
CA ILE A 404 1.76 -14.06 -7.04
C ILE A 404 1.74 -12.60 -6.59
N ASP A 405 2.67 -11.80 -7.14
CA ASP A 405 2.62 -10.34 -6.97
C ASP A 405 1.47 -9.77 -7.79
N ALA A 406 0.63 -8.97 -7.16
CA ALA A 406 -0.53 -8.38 -7.84
C ALA A 406 -0.13 -7.46 -9.01
N ALA A 407 1.06 -6.83 -8.94
CA ALA A 407 1.58 -6.00 -10.02
C ALA A 407 1.90 -6.81 -11.29
N GLU A 408 2.24 -8.09 -11.13
CA GLU A 408 2.66 -8.99 -12.22
C GLU A 408 1.52 -9.88 -12.77
N VAL A 409 0.30 -9.76 -12.21
CA VAL A 409 -0.83 -10.60 -12.67
C VAL A 409 -1.28 -10.19 -14.06
N GLU A 410 -1.28 -11.19 -14.96
CA GLU A 410 -1.70 -11.07 -16.36
C GLU A 410 -2.98 -11.89 -16.66
N PRO A 411 -3.64 -11.65 -17.79
CA PRO A 411 -4.81 -12.44 -18.21
C PRO A 411 -4.59 -13.96 -18.32
N SER A 412 -3.35 -14.39 -18.51
CA SER A 412 -2.90 -15.79 -18.59
C SER A 412 -2.90 -16.49 -17.23
N ASP A 413 -2.86 -15.75 -16.11
CA ASP A 413 -2.87 -16.30 -14.75
C ASP A 413 -4.25 -16.74 -14.27
N PHE A 414 -5.29 -16.40 -15.04
CA PHE A 414 -6.65 -16.80 -14.75
C PHE A 414 -7.05 -18.09 -15.44
N PRO A 415 -7.98 -18.86 -14.87
CA PRO A 415 -8.49 -20.09 -15.50
C PRO A 415 -9.06 -19.83 -16.92
N HIS A 416 -8.74 -20.75 -17.85
CA HIS A 416 -9.17 -20.63 -19.25
C HIS A 416 -10.55 -21.24 -19.54
N SER A 417 -11.14 -21.97 -18.59
CA SER A 417 -12.46 -22.59 -18.77
C SER A 417 -13.38 -22.32 -17.58
N PRO A 418 -14.70 -22.27 -17.79
CA PRO A 418 -15.66 -22.09 -16.70
C PRO A 418 -15.58 -23.19 -15.63
N SER A 419 -15.27 -24.43 -16.01
CA SER A 419 -15.12 -25.54 -15.07
C SER A 419 -13.89 -25.40 -14.18
N ALA A 420 -12.78 -24.85 -14.71
CA ALA A 420 -11.59 -24.52 -13.91
C ALA A 420 -11.85 -23.30 -13.02
N ALA A 421 -12.54 -22.26 -13.54
CA ALA A 421 -12.93 -21.08 -12.76
C ALA A 421 -13.79 -21.45 -11.54
N ALA A 422 -14.76 -22.36 -11.70
CA ALA A 422 -15.61 -22.84 -10.61
C ALA A 422 -14.85 -23.53 -9.46
N LYS A 423 -13.67 -24.09 -9.74
CA LYS A 423 -12.80 -24.77 -8.77
C LYS A 423 -11.64 -23.90 -8.28
N SER A 424 -11.52 -22.68 -8.80
CA SER A 424 -10.44 -21.75 -8.49
C SER A 424 -10.92 -20.61 -7.60
N ALA A 425 -10.02 -20.10 -6.76
CA ALA A 425 -10.25 -18.87 -6.03
C ALA A 425 -8.98 -18.01 -5.99
N PHE A 426 -9.18 -16.70 -5.96
CA PHE A 426 -8.15 -15.74 -5.57
C PHE A 426 -8.38 -15.31 -4.12
N LEU A 427 -7.35 -15.35 -3.30
CA LEU A 427 -7.32 -14.79 -1.96
C LEU A 427 -6.40 -13.59 -1.96
N VAL A 428 -6.99 -12.40 -2.01
CA VAL A 428 -6.23 -11.15 -2.06
C VAL A 428 -5.94 -10.64 -0.66
N VAL A 429 -4.70 -10.18 -0.44
CA VAL A 429 -4.23 -9.72 0.88
C VAL A 429 -3.74 -8.28 0.79
N SER A 430 -4.29 -7.39 1.63
CA SER A 430 -3.89 -5.98 1.69
C SER A 430 -4.09 -5.41 3.09
N GLN A 431 -3.12 -4.68 3.61
CA GLN A 431 -3.26 -3.98 4.90
C GLN A 431 -4.27 -2.84 4.78
N SER A 432 -4.10 -1.95 3.82
CA SER A 432 -4.98 -0.80 3.60
C SER A 432 -6.33 -1.18 2.99
N GLY A 433 -6.37 -2.26 2.19
CA GLY A 433 -7.51 -2.60 1.36
C GLY A 433 -7.75 -1.60 0.22
N GLU A 434 -6.76 -0.77 -0.10
CA GLU A 434 -6.80 0.28 -1.14
C GLU A 434 -5.72 0.09 -2.21
N THR A 435 -4.94 -1.02 -2.14
CA THR A 435 -3.86 -1.31 -3.09
C THR A 435 -4.42 -1.49 -4.50
N LYS A 436 -3.99 -0.67 -5.43
CA LYS A 436 -4.60 -0.58 -6.76
C LYS A 436 -4.38 -1.84 -7.60
N ASP A 437 -3.15 -2.37 -7.63
CA ASP A 437 -2.86 -3.64 -8.32
C ASP A 437 -3.75 -4.76 -7.84
N VAL A 438 -3.98 -4.85 -6.52
CA VAL A 438 -4.88 -5.85 -5.94
C VAL A 438 -6.33 -5.62 -6.37
N ALA A 439 -6.80 -4.36 -6.41
CA ALA A 439 -8.16 -4.05 -6.88
C ALA A 439 -8.34 -4.38 -8.37
N ARG A 440 -7.31 -4.14 -9.20
CA ARG A 440 -7.27 -4.56 -10.62
C ARG A 440 -7.45 -6.08 -10.76
N VAL A 441 -6.74 -6.85 -9.95
CA VAL A 441 -6.86 -8.32 -9.94
C VAL A 441 -8.25 -8.77 -9.50
N VAL A 442 -8.85 -8.11 -8.50
CA VAL A 442 -10.23 -8.43 -8.05
C VAL A 442 -11.22 -8.25 -9.20
N ASN A 443 -11.16 -7.13 -9.93
CA ASN A 443 -12.04 -6.88 -11.08
C ASN A 443 -11.84 -7.94 -12.16
N ALA A 444 -10.60 -8.21 -12.57
CA ALA A 444 -10.30 -9.20 -13.60
C ALA A 444 -10.76 -10.64 -13.23
N ALA A 445 -10.64 -11.01 -11.95
CA ALA A 445 -11.12 -12.29 -11.46
C ALA A 445 -12.66 -12.37 -11.49
N GLN A 446 -13.35 -11.29 -11.11
CA GLN A 446 -14.82 -11.22 -11.13
C GLN A 446 -15.38 -11.27 -12.55
N GLU A 447 -14.75 -10.61 -13.52
CA GLU A 447 -15.11 -10.69 -14.95
C GLU A 447 -15.03 -12.10 -15.52
N LYS A 448 -14.19 -12.96 -14.91
CA LYS A 448 -14.01 -14.36 -15.28
C LYS A 448 -14.78 -15.35 -14.38
N ASP A 449 -15.71 -14.86 -13.57
CA ASP A 449 -16.50 -15.65 -12.61
C ASP A 449 -15.66 -16.45 -11.60
N VAL A 450 -14.41 -16.05 -11.35
CA VAL A 450 -13.55 -16.66 -10.35
C VAL A 450 -13.94 -16.14 -8.97
N THR A 451 -14.00 -17.04 -7.98
CA THR A 451 -14.31 -16.65 -6.60
C THR A 451 -13.14 -15.85 -6.00
N VAL A 452 -13.46 -14.66 -5.44
CA VAL A 452 -12.47 -13.81 -4.78
C VAL A 452 -12.77 -13.68 -3.31
N LEU A 453 -11.77 -13.97 -2.47
CA LEU A 453 -11.76 -13.74 -1.03
C LEU A 453 -10.76 -12.64 -0.68
N SER A 454 -10.95 -11.95 0.43
CA SER A 454 -9.98 -10.95 0.89
C SER A 454 -9.56 -11.12 2.35
N VAL A 455 -8.30 -10.78 2.62
CA VAL A 455 -7.76 -10.55 3.96
C VAL A 455 -7.30 -9.11 4.02
N VAL A 456 -8.05 -8.27 4.73
CA VAL A 456 -7.76 -6.83 4.83
C VAL A 456 -7.79 -6.38 6.29
N ASN A 457 -7.09 -5.29 6.61
CA ASN A 457 -7.14 -4.74 7.97
C ASN A 457 -8.12 -3.56 8.07
N ALA A 458 -8.21 -2.72 7.04
CA ALA A 458 -9.11 -1.56 7.04
C ALA A 458 -10.56 -1.96 6.73
N VAL A 459 -11.44 -1.77 7.72
CA VAL A 459 -12.88 -2.06 7.57
C VAL A 459 -13.50 -1.05 6.60
N GLY A 460 -14.33 -1.55 5.67
CA GLY A 460 -15.01 -0.72 4.67
C GLY A 460 -14.14 -0.21 3.53
N SER A 461 -12.89 -0.69 3.42
CA SER A 461 -11.98 -0.37 2.33
C SER A 461 -12.50 -0.83 0.96
N LEU A 462 -11.90 -0.32 -0.12
CA LEU A 462 -12.26 -0.64 -1.50
C LEU A 462 -12.31 -2.15 -1.75
N ILE A 463 -11.22 -2.86 -1.46
CA ILE A 463 -11.11 -4.31 -1.67
C ILE A 463 -12.16 -5.07 -0.85
N ALA A 464 -12.41 -4.65 0.40
CA ALA A 464 -13.44 -5.27 1.22
C ALA A 464 -14.85 -5.12 0.63
N ARG A 465 -15.15 -3.93 0.05
CA ARG A 465 -16.44 -3.67 -0.62
C ARG A 465 -16.59 -4.43 -1.94
N MET A 466 -15.50 -4.55 -2.71
CA MET A 466 -15.49 -5.28 -3.99
C MET A 466 -15.71 -6.77 -3.78
N THR A 467 -14.99 -7.39 -2.85
CA THR A 467 -15.00 -8.85 -2.62
C THR A 467 -16.23 -9.31 -1.83
N LYS A 468 -16.70 -8.52 -0.86
CA LYS A 468 -17.82 -8.85 0.05
C LYS A 468 -17.68 -10.20 0.78
N LEU A 469 -16.57 -10.88 0.60
CA LEU A 469 -16.24 -12.20 1.12
C LEU A 469 -14.80 -12.17 1.64
N GLY A 470 -14.59 -12.37 2.94
CA GLY A 470 -13.24 -12.29 3.48
C GLY A 470 -13.16 -12.23 4.99
N VAL A 471 -11.97 -11.97 5.48
CA VAL A 471 -11.66 -11.92 6.91
C VAL A 471 -10.84 -10.67 7.23
N TYR A 472 -11.24 -9.92 8.25
CA TYR A 472 -10.46 -8.77 8.73
C TYR A 472 -9.32 -9.22 9.65
N CYS A 473 -8.14 -8.59 9.50
CA CYS A 473 -6.95 -8.85 10.33
C CYS A 473 -7.13 -8.43 11.78
N ASN A 474 -7.92 -7.38 12.05
CA ASN A 474 -8.10 -6.78 13.36
C ASN A 474 -6.78 -6.36 14.04
N ALA A 475 -5.75 -6.00 13.24
CA ALA A 475 -4.47 -5.54 13.76
C ALA A 475 -4.56 -4.22 14.54
N GLY A 476 -5.68 -3.52 14.40
CA GLY A 476 -5.80 -2.12 14.79
C GLY A 476 -5.14 -1.19 13.76
N ARG A 477 -5.16 0.11 14.03
CA ARG A 477 -4.53 1.10 13.15
C ARG A 477 -3.01 0.94 13.18
N GLU A 478 -2.39 0.96 12.02
CA GLU A 478 -0.95 0.95 11.82
C GLU A 478 -0.55 2.29 11.19
N ASN A 479 0.23 3.10 11.92
CA ASN A 479 0.57 4.48 11.56
C ASN A 479 1.93 4.60 10.90
N ALA A 480 2.92 3.79 11.31
CA ALA A 480 4.22 3.73 10.66
C ALA A 480 4.07 3.30 9.20
N VAL A 481 4.85 3.91 8.30
CA VAL A 481 4.82 3.57 6.86
C VAL A 481 5.24 2.13 6.63
N ALA A 482 6.37 1.70 7.19
CA ALA A 482 6.81 0.31 7.15
C ALA A 482 5.84 -0.57 7.95
N SER A 483 5.28 -1.60 7.32
CA SER A 483 4.35 -2.52 7.98
C SER A 483 5.07 -3.42 8.97
N THR A 484 4.50 -3.58 10.17
CA THR A 484 5.01 -4.41 11.27
C THR A 484 3.94 -5.41 11.74
N LYS A 485 3.01 -4.96 12.57
CA LYS A 485 1.92 -5.81 13.12
C LYS A 485 0.95 -6.31 12.04
N ALA A 486 0.82 -5.61 10.92
CA ALA A 486 -0.02 -6.07 9.82
C ALA A 486 0.50 -7.38 9.22
N PHE A 487 1.82 -7.52 8.98
CA PHE A 487 2.43 -8.77 8.53
C PHE A 487 2.06 -9.94 9.43
N THR A 488 2.30 -9.78 10.72
CA THR A 488 2.06 -10.82 11.73
C THR A 488 0.60 -11.24 11.81
N THR A 489 -0.31 -10.26 11.79
CA THR A 489 -1.75 -10.54 11.83
C THR A 489 -2.28 -11.12 10.51
N GLN A 490 -1.71 -10.73 9.37
CA GLN A 490 -2.03 -11.36 8.08
C GLN A 490 -1.65 -12.84 8.09
N VAL A 491 -0.42 -13.19 8.50
CA VAL A 491 0.00 -14.60 8.63
C VAL A 491 -0.91 -15.34 9.62
N THR A 492 -1.27 -14.73 10.76
CA THR A 492 -2.18 -15.32 11.75
C THR A 492 -3.55 -15.63 11.13
N VAL A 493 -4.16 -14.67 10.42
CA VAL A 493 -5.48 -14.85 9.79
C VAL A 493 -5.42 -15.84 8.63
N LEU A 494 -4.37 -15.81 7.83
CA LEU A 494 -4.15 -16.77 6.74
C LEU A 494 -3.96 -18.20 7.28
N SER A 495 -3.33 -18.36 8.46
CA SER A 495 -3.23 -19.64 9.15
C SER A 495 -4.60 -20.14 9.63
N LEU A 496 -5.46 -19.25 10.14
CA LEU A 496 -6.85 -19.59 10.47
C LEU A 496 -7.64 -20.02 9.22
N ILE A 497 -7.46 -19.33 8.11
CA ILE A 497 -8.09 -19.66 6.81
C ILE A 497 -7.60 -21.06 6.35
N ALA A 498 -6.32 -21.35 6.44
CA ALA A 498 -5.75 -22.63 6.09
C ALA A 498 -6.39 -23.78 6.90
N LEU A 499 -6.51 -23.61 8.22
CA LEU A 499 -7.19 -24.57 9.08
C LEU A 499 -8.68 -24.68 8.77
N TRP A 500 -9.37 -23.56 8.56
CA TRP A 500 -10.80 -23.53 8.23
C TRP A 500 -11.12 -24.31 6.95
N PHE A 501 -10.32 -24.11 5.89
CA PHE A 501 -10.49 -24.86 4.64
C PHE A 501 -10.16 -26.34 4.81
N ARG A 502 -9.14 -26.68 5.59
CA ARG A 502 -8.82 -28.06 5.90
C ARG A 502 -9.97 -28.75 6.62
N GLU A 503 -10.49 -28.14 7.69
CA GLU A 503 -11.64 -28.66 8.45
C GLU A 503 -12.91 -28.74 7.58
N LEU A 504 -13.12 -27.80 6.66
CA LEU A 504 -14.24 -27.82 5.73
C LEU A 504 -14.16 -29.04 4.80
N LYS A 505 -12.99 -29.30 4.19
CA LYS A 505 -12.77 -30.46 3.31
C LYS A 505 -12.84 -31.78 4.09
N ASP A 506 -12.28 -31.84 5.28
CA ASP A 506 -12.36 -33.04 6.13
C ASP A 506 -13.82 -33.40 6.47
N ARG A 507 -14.64 -32.42 6.83
CA ARG A 507 -16.09 -32.61 7.06
C ARG A 507 -16.82 -33.11 5.79
N MET A 508 -16.50 -32.56 4.64
CA MET A 508 -17.12 -33.00 3.37
C MET A 508 -16.74 -34.43 3.00
N ASN A 509 -15.52 -34.86 3.39
CA ASN A 509 -15.02 -36.23 3.15
C ASN A 509 -15.40 -37.21 4.26
N GLY A 510 -16.20 -36.78 5.27
CA GLY A 510 -16.61 -37.63 6.38
C GLY A 510 -15.50 -37.92 7.41
N THR A 511 -14.39 -37.17 7.36
CA THR A 511 -13.26 -37.27 8.30
C THR A 511 -13.49 -36.33 9.47
N ASN A 512 -13.63 -36.88 10.67
CA ASN A 512 -13.88 -36.07 11.87
C ASN A 512 -12.66 -35.95 12.80
N VAL A 513 -11.48 -36.42 12.38
CA VAL A 513 -10.25 -36.35 13.16
C VAL A 513 -9.28 -35.40 12.48
N ALA A 514 -8.89 -34.34 13.17
CA ALA A 514 -7.90 -33.41 12.69
C ALA A 514 -6.52 -34.07 12.53
N SER A 515 -5.78 -33.78 11.48
CA SER A 515 -4.43 -34.29 11.28
C SER A 515 -3.46 -33.75 12.36
N ALA A 516 -2.33 -34.43 12.56
CA ALA A 516 -1.29 -34.00 13.51
C ALA A 516 -0.77 -32.59 13.17
N GLU A 517 -0.62 -32.28 11.89
CA GLU A 517 -0.18 -30.98 11.37
C GLU A 517 -1.21 -29.88 11.69
N ALA A 518 -2.51 -30.15 11.50
CA ALA A 518 -3.58 -29.22 11.84
C ALA A 518 -3.62 -28.93 13.35
N ASN A 519 -3.46 -29.96 14.19
CA ASN A 519 -3.40 -29.80 15.65
C ASN A 519 -2.16 -29.01 16.07
N ASN A 520 -0.99 -29.29 15.50
CA ASN A 520 0.25 -28.56 15.79
C ASN A 520 0.12 -27.06 15.40
N LEU A 521 -0.47 -26.76 14.24
CA LEU A 521 -0.71 -25.36 13.85
C LEU A 521 -1.72 -24.68 14.79
N ARG A 522 -2.78 -25.36 15.22
CA ARG A 522 -3.77 -24.85 16.19
C ARG A 522 -3.10 -24.48 17.51
N GLU A 523 -2.29 -25.37 18.08
CA GLU A 523 -1.54 -25.13 19.30
C GLU A 523 -0.53 -23.98 19.13
N SER A 524 0.13 -23.91 17.99
CA SER A 524 1.08 -22.85 17.69
C SER A 524 0.39 -21.49 17.62
N LEU A 525 -0.81 -21.40 17.05
CA LEU A 525 -1.62 -20.18 17.05
C LEU A 525 -2.03 -19.74 18.45
N MET A 526 -2.40 -20.69 19.34
CA MET A 526 -2.76 -20.39 20.74
C MET A 526 -1.56 -19.79 21.51
N ARG A 527 -0.35 -20.30 21.27
CA ARG A 527 0.88 -19.85 21.93
C ARG A 527 1.48 -18.59 21.31
N LEU A 528 1.07 -18.22 20.10
CA LEU A 528 1.72 -17.17 19.31
C LEU A 528 1.82 -15.83 20.05
N PRO A 529 0.78 -15.29 20.73
CA PRO A 529 0.88 -14.04 21.48
C PRO A 529 1.97 -14.09 22.56
N ILE A 530 2.11 -15.23 23.26
CA ILE A 530 3.12 -15.42 24.32
C ILE A 530 4.52 -15.45 23.71
N CYS A 531 4.70 -16.18 22.59
CA CYS A 531 5.98 -16.27 21.90
C CYS A 531 6.45 -14.88 21.42
N PHE A 532 5.55 -14.05 20.90
CA PHE A 532 5.87 -12.68 20.53
C PHE A 532 6.20 -11.81 21.75
N GLY A 533 5.47 -11.94 22.84
CA GLY A 533 5.79 -11.26 24.10
C GLY A 533 7.19 -11.63 24.65
N MET A 534 7.62 -12.87 24.46
CA MET A 534 8.98 -13.32 24.82
C MET A 534 10.03 -12.77 23.84
N ALA A 535 9.74 -12.75 22.54
CA ALA A 535 10.64 -12.22 21.52
C ALA A 535 10.91 -10.72 21.69
N LEU A 536 10.00 -9.92 22.26
CA LEU A 536 10.25 -8.52 22.62
C LEU A 536 11.44 -8.32 23.57
N LYS A 537 11.78 -9.31 24.37
CA LYS A 537 12.91 -9.25 25.30
C LYS A 537 14.28 -9.29 24.62
N THR A 538 14.33 -9.56 23.31
CA THR A 538 15.57 -9.61 22.54
C THR A 538 16.07 -8.23 22.10
N ARG A 539 15.35 -7.13 22.43
CA ARG A 539 15.66 -5.77 21.94
C ARG A 539 17.10 -5.34 22.20
N ASP A 540 17.65 -5.61 23.39
CA ASP A 540 19.02 -5.23 23.72
C ASP A 540 20.04 -5.97 22.83
N GLN A 541 19.79 -7.25 22.51
CA GLN A 541 20.61 -7.98 21.54
C GLN A 541 20.45 -7.41 20.12
N CYS A 542 19.22 -7.01 19.73
CA CYS A 542 18.99 -6.37 18.44
C CYS A 542 19.79 -5.08 18.31
N LYS A 543 19.92 -4.29 19.40
CA LYS A 543 20.76 -3.09 19.43
C LYS A 543 22.25 -3.41 19.20
N MET A 544 22.78 -4.44 19.86
CA MET A 544 24.17 -4.88 19.64
C MET A 544 24.40 -5.35 18.19
N ILE A 545 23.42 -6.04 17.59
CA ILE A 545 23.50 -6.44 16.19
C ILE A 545 23.42 -5.21 15.28
N ALA A 546 22.60 -4.23 15.59
CA ALA A 546 22.51 -2.97 14.85
C ALA A 546 23.86 -2.23 14.82
N GLU A 547 24.64 -2.27 15.90
CA GLU A 547 26.01 -1.72 15.96
C GLU A 547 26.93 -2.41 14.94
N ARG A 548 26.82 -3.74 14.75
CA ARG A 548 27.59 -4.50 13.74
C ARG A 548 27.19 -4.13 12.31
N LEU A 549 25.93 -3.79 12.08
CA LEU A 549 25.43 -3.40 10.75
C LEU A 549 25.63 -1.91 10.46
N ASN A 550 25.91 -1.11 11.49
CA ASN A 550 26.09 0.33 11.30
C ASN A 550 27.39 0.59 10.50
N GLY A 551 27.28 1.44 9.47
CA GLY A 551 28.41 1.72 8.56
C GLY A 551 28.58 0.70 7.41
N LYS A 552 27.82 -0.41 7.40
CA LYS A 552 27.80 -1.34 6.26
C LYS A 552 26.88 -0.79 5.15
N GLU A 553 27.21 -1.13 3.89
CA GLU A 553 26.45 -0.69 2.71
C GLU A 553 25.41 -1.73 2.28
N HIS A 554 25.65 -3.02 2.57
CA HIS A 554 24.74 -4.11 2.23
C HIS A 554 24.75 -5.21 3.29
N CYS A 555 23.69 -6.02 3.32
CA CYS A 555 23.57 -7.24 4.10
C CYS A 555 22.65 -8.24 3.40
N PHE A 556 22.75 -9.51 3.81
CA PHE A 556 21.82 -10.54 3.37
C PHE A 556 21.02 -11.08 4.55
N VAL A 557 19.79 -11.51 4.28
CA VAL A 557 18.94 -12.23 5.23
C VAL A 557 18.54 -13.55 4.61
N LEU A 558 18.89 -14.67 5.23
CA LEU A 558 18.72 -15.99 4.64
C LEU A 558 17.79 -16.86 5.47
N GLY A 559 16.87 -17.54 4.80
CA GLY A 559 15.99 -18.52 5.42
C GLY A 559 15.61 -19.64 4.46
N LYS A 560 15.09 -20.75 4.99
CA LYS A 560 14.56 -21.86 4.19
C LYS A 560 13.23 -22.32 4.76
N GLY A 561 12.38 -22.95 3.92
CA GLY A 561 11.04 -23.34 4.35
C GLY A 561 10.21 -22.12 4.79
N TYR A 562 9.68 -22.15 6.02
CA TYR A 562 8.97 -21.01 6.60
C TYR A 562 9.87 -19.79 6.88
N GLY A 563 11.18 -20.00 7.01
CA GLY A 563 12.17 -18.93 7.19
C GLY A 563 12.37 -18.06 5.95
N GLU A 564 12.14 -18.57 4.73
CA GLU A 564 12.37 -17.82 3.49
C GLU A 564 11.49 -16.55 3.37
N PRO A 565 10.15 -16.61 3.50
CA PRO A 565 9.32 -15.40 3.46
C PRO A 565 9.60 -14.44 4.61
N VAL A 566 10.07 -14.92 5.77
CA VAL A 566 10.50 -14.06 6.88
C VAL A 566 11.83 -13.39 6.57
N ALA A 567 12.77 -14.07 5.90
CA ALA A 567 14.00 -13.47 5.43
C ALA A 567 13.74 -12.35 4.41
N MET A 568 12.82 -12.56 3.46
CA MET A 568 12.41 -11.54 2.51
C MET A 568 11.76 -10.32 3.20
N GLU A 569 10.88 -10.56 4.17
CA GLU A 569 10.24 -9.50 4.95
C GLU A 569 11.26 -8.74 5.81
N GLY A 570 12.19 -9.45 6.47
CA GLY A 570 13.25 -8.84 7.26
C GLY A 570 14.17 -7.94 6.43
N ALA A 571 14.59 -8.42 5.27
CA ALA A 571 15.38 -7.63 4.32
C ALA A 571 14.60 -6.39 3.82
N LEU A 572 13.30 -6.52 3.58
CA LEU A 572 12.42 -5.40 3.22
C LEU A 572 12.39 -4.35 4.34
N LYS A 573 12.20 -4.75 5.59
CA LYS A 573 12.18 -3.81 6.74
C LYS A 573 13.51 -3.09 6.93
N ILE A 574 14.63 -3.79 6.77
CA ILE A 574 15.97 -3.17 6.82
C ILE A 574 16.13 -2.13 5.70
N LYS A 575 15.72 -2.44 4.46
CA LYS A 575 15.75 -1.48 3.34
C LYS A 575 14.89 -0.24 3.62
N GLU A 576 13.66 -0.45 4.02
CA GLU A 576 12.69 0.63 4.22
C GLU A 576 13.08 1.57 5.35
N MET A 577 13.51 1.03 6.49
CA MET A 577 13.70 1.81 7.72
C MET A 577 15.12 2.36 7.87
N CYS A 578 16.13 1.65 7.35
CA CYS A 578 17.55 1.99 7.60
C CYS A 578 18.29 2.45 6.36
N TYR A 579 17.69 2.36 5.17
CA TYR A 579 18.33 2.62 3.87
C TYR A 579 19.63 1.79 3.66
N LEU A 580 19.70 0.63 4.29
CA LEU A 580 20.74 -0.37 4.07
C LEU A 580 20.27 -1.29 2.94
N HIS A 581 21.09 -1.48 1.91
CA HIS A 581 20.77 -2.44 0.85
C HIS A 581 20.76 -3.86 1.43
N ALA A 582 19.58 -4.41 1.65
CA ALA A 582 19.38 -5.72 2.23
C ALA A 582 18.62 -6.63 1.26
N GLU A 583 19.10 -7.85 1.06
CA GLU A 583 18.43 -8.81 0.19
C GLU A 583 18.06 -10.09 0.96
N GLY A 584 16.79 -10.50 0.80
CA GLY A 584 16.31 -11.78 1.34
C GLY A 584 16.47 -12.90 0.31
N TYR A 585 17.06 -14.04 0.72
CA TYR A 585 17.20 -15.21 -0.13
C TYR A 585 16.80 -16.49 0.57
N SER A 586 16.39 -17.48 -0.23
CA SER A 586 16.43 -18.89 0.19
C SER A 586 17.88 -19.30 0.50
N GLY A 587 18.10 -19.98 1.63
CA GLY A 587 19.44 -20.31 2.13
C GLY A 587 20.36 -21.00 1.12
N GLY A 588 19.80 -21.75 0.16
CA GLY A 588 20.59 -22.39 -0.91
C GLY A 588 20.87 -21.50 -2.11
N ALA A 589 20.16 -20.36 -2.26
CA ALA A 589 20.22 -19.55 -3.48
C ALA A 589 21.50 -18.72 -3.62
N LEU A 590 22.19 -18.39 -2.52
CA LEU A 590 23.42 -17.61 -2.57
C LEU A 590 24.52 -18.24 -3.44
N LYS A 591 24.58 -19.57 -3.50
CA LYS A 591 25.58 -20.31 -4.30
C LYS A 591 25.49 -20.02 -5.79
N HIS A 592 24.33 -19.52 -6.26
CA HIS A 592 24.02 -19.33 -7.68
C HIS A 592 24.25 -17.89 -8.15
N GLY A 593 25.18 -17.15 -7.50
CA GLY A 593 25.58 -15.81 -7.89
C GLY A 593 25.96 -14.90 -6.73
N PRO A 594 25.06 -14.62 -5.74
CA PRO A 594 25.30 -13.64 -4.69
C PRO A 594 26.54 -13.88 -3.80
N PHE A 595 27.13 -15.09 -3.78
CA PHE A 595 28.41 -15.35 -3.12
C PHE A 595 29.53 -14.42 -3.60
N ALA A 596 29.44 -13.92 -4.84
CA ALA A 596 30.43 -12.97 -5.37
C ALA A 596 30.42 -11.62 -4.60
N LEU A 597 29.40 -11.31 -3.85
CA LEU A 597 29.26 -10.08 -3.05
C LEU A 597 29.75 -10.25 -1.61
N ILE A 598 30.21 -11.44 -1.21
CA ILE A 598 30.73 -11.67 0.13
C ILE A 598 32.19 -11.16 0.20
N GLU A 599 32.41 -10.18 1.05
CA GLU A 599 33.73 -9.64 1.38
C GLU A 599 34.15 -10.10 2.77
N SER A 600 35.46 -10.30 2.96
CA SER A 600 36.09 -10.56 4.27
C SER A 600 36.68 -9.27 4.85
N ASP A 601 37.00 -9.26 6.16
CA ASP A 601 37.67 -8.14 6.81
C ASP A 601 39.02 -7.79 6.17
N GLU A 602 39.74 -8.78 5.61
CA GLU A 602 41.06 -8.59 5.00
C GLU A 602 41.00 -7.95 3.60
N ASN A 603 39.90 -8.13 2.88
CA ASN A 603 39.78 -7.75 1.48
C ASN A 603 38.71 -6.67 1.22
N GLY A 604 37.80 -6.41 2.16
CA GLY A 604 36.72 -5.46 2.04
C GLY A 604 37.03 -4.09 2.62
N LYS A 605 36.65 -3.00 1.94
CA LYS A 605 36.77 -1.63 2.48
C LYS A 605 35.93 -1.39 3.73
N LEU A 606 34.83 -2.11 3.85
CA LEU A 606 33.83 -1.97 4.92
C LEU A 606 33.84 -3.13 5.91
N GLY A 607 34.87 -4.01 5.81
CA GLY A 607 35.00 -5.25 6.59
C GLY A 607 34.01 -6.33 6.14
N ALA A 608 33.89 -7.40 6.91
CA ALA A 608 33.11 -8.57 6.56
C ALA A 608 31.65 -8.23 6.23
N THR A 609 31.10 -8.87 5.18
CA THR A 609 29.68 -8.76 4.78
C THR A 609 28.77 -9.37 5.85
N PRO A 610 27.84 -8.61 6.44
CA PRO A 610 26.86 -9.15 7.40
C PRO A 610 25.84 -10.05 6.72
N ILE A 611 25.64 -11.25 7.27
CA ILE A 611 24.62 -12.20 6.81
C ILE A 611 23.81 -12.70 8.00
N ILE A 612 22.54 -12.31 8.04
CA ILE A 612 21.58 -12.77 9.03
C ILE A 612 20.98 -14.11 8.57
N MET A 613 21.17 -15.15 9.38
CA MET A 613 20.76 -16.51 9.08
C MET A 613 19.63 -16.94 9.99
N LEU A 614 18.48 -17.33 9.43
CA LEU A 614 17.34 -17.90 10.14
C LEU A 614 17.48 -19.42 10.18
N ILE A 615 17.88 -19.96 11.31
CA ILE A 615 18.13 -21.41 11.49
C ILE A 615 17.26 -21.93 12.62
N PHE A 616 16.27 -22.75 12.29
CA PHE A 616 15.32 -23.30 13.26
C PHE A 616 15.47 -24.82 13.40
N ASP A 617 15.00 -25.38 14.52
CA ASP A 617 14.98 -26.83 14.78
C ASP A 617 13.83 -27.48 13.98
N ASP A 618 14.02 -27.54 12.67
CA ASP A 618 13.11 -28.10 11.66
C ASP A 618 13.85 -28.97 10.64
N ASP A 619 13.14 -29.51 9.66
CA ASP A 619 13.70 -30.36 8.59
C ASP A 619 14.78 -29.64 7.75
N HIS A 620 14.88 -28.33 7.85
CA HIS A 620 15.84 -27.51 7.11
C HIS A 620 17.07 -27.10 7.93
N ALA A 621 17.12 -27.42 9.22
CA ALA A 621 18.20 -27.01 10.14
C ALA A 621 19.60 -27.39 9.61
N HIS A 622 19.76 -28.63 9.16
CA HIS A 622 21.05 -29.09 8.62
C HIS A 622 21.50 -28.29 7.38
N HIS A 623 20.57 -28.06 6.43
CA HIS A 623 20.88 -27.30 5.22
C HIS A 623 21.24 -25.84 5.53
N MET A 624 20.53 -25.22 6.48
CA MET A 624 20.82 -23.84 6.87
C MET A 624 22.13 -23.73 7.64
N ARG A 625 22.48 -24.70 8.48
CA ARG A 625 23.81 -24.75 9.12
C ARG A 625 24.93 -24.88 8.08
N THR A 626 24.81 -25.80 7.11
CA THR A 626 25.77 -25.94 6.03
C THR A 626 25.93 -24.63 5.25
N ALA A 627 24.82 -23.96 4.93
CA ALA A 627 24.88 -22.66 4.26
C ALA A 627 25.60 -21.60 5.12
N ALA A 628 25.40 -21.60 6.45
CA ALA A 628 26.11 -20.71 7.36
C ALA A 628 27.62 -20.99 7.42
N GLU A 629 28.00 -22.26 7.43
CA GLU A 629 29.41 -22.69 7.37
C GLU A 629 30.08 -22.23 6.06
N GLU A 630 29.38 -22.35 4.93
CA GLU A 630 29.85 -21.95 3.62
C GLU A 630 30.08 -20.43 3.51
N VAL A 631 29.17 -19.60 4.03
CA VAL A 631 29.35 -18.13 4.01
C VAL A 631 30.43 -17.69 5.01
N LYS A 632 30.49 -18.32 6.19
CA LYS A 632 31.51 -18.06 7.21
C LYS A 632 32.92 -18.38 6.68
N ALA A 633 33.08 -19.51 5.96
CA ALA A 633 34.34 -19.89 5.35
C ALA A 633 34.84 -18.89 4.28
N ARG A 634 33.97 -18.01 3.76
CA ARG A 634 34.29 -16.93 2.83
C ARG A 634 34.50 -15.58 3.52
N GLY A 635 34.52 -15.57 4.85
CA GLY A 635 34.80 -14.39 5.66
C GLY A 635 33.58 -13.50 5.95
N ALA A 636 32.35 -13.99 5.73
CA ALA A 636 31.15 -13.27 6.12
C ALA A 636 31.02 -13.09 7.64
N ASP A 637 30.43 -11.99 8.08
CA ASP A 637 29.99 -11.77 9.45
C ASP A 637 28.62 -12.43 9.67
N VAL A 638 28.61 -13.65 10.21
CA VAL A 638 27.40 -14.45 10.39
C VAL A 638 26.68 -14.06 11.67
N ILE A 639 25.38 -13.75 11.54
CA ILE A 639 24.47 -13.40 12.62
C ILE A 639 23.33 -14.42 12.62
N ILE A 640 23.14 -15.18 13.70
CA ILE A 640 22.14 -16.25 13.74
C ILE A 640 20.94 -15.85 14.59
N ILE A 641 19.74 -16.01 14.04
CA ILE A 641 18.47 -16.00 14.75
C ILE A 641 17.93 -17.44 14.75
N THR A 642 17.71 -18.01 15.94
CA THR A 642 17.36 -19.42 16.11
C THR A 642 16.39 -19.63 17.26
N ASP A 643 15.71 -20.77 17.30
CA ASP A 643 14.94 -21.23 18.45
C ASP A 643 15.73 -22.21 19.35
N LYS A 644 16.93 -22.61 18.91
CA LYS A 644 17.77 -23.58 19.62
C LYS A 644 19.24 -23.21 19.56
N LYS A 645 19.82 -22.79 20.68
CA LYS A 645 21.17 -22.26 20.75
C LYS A 645 22.23 -23.19 20.15
N SER A 646 22.08 -24.51 20.28
CA SER A 646 23.04 -25.50 19.73
C SER A 646 23.14 -25.46 18.20
N LEU A 647 22.13 -24.90 17.50
CA LEU A 647 22.18 -24.74 16.04
C LEU A 647 23.17 -23.63 15.59
N ALA A 648 23.59 -22.78 16.50
CA ALA A 648 24.56 -21.71 16.25
C ALA A 648 25.99 -22.05 16.68
N GLU A 649 26.22 -23.22 17.33
CA GLU A 649 27.54 -23.62 17.82
C GLU A 649 28.58 -23.66 16.70
N GLY A 650 29.74 -23.01 16.95
CA GLY A 650 30.82 -22.87 15.96
C GLY A 650 30.58 -21.83 14.86
N LEU A 651 29.38 -21.21 14.80
CA LEU A 651 28.96 -20.24 13.78
C LEU A 651 28.81 -18.82 14.33
N ASP A 652 28.05 -18.64 15.38
CA ASP A 652 27.81 -17.37 16.07
C ASP A 652 27.90 -17.61 17.59
N GLU A 653 28.72 -16.83 18.29
CA GLU A 653 28.90 -16.96 19.74
C GLU A 653 27.72 -16.39 20.54
N ASN A 654 27.04 -15.41 19.97
CA ASN A 654 25.95 -14.68 20.60
C ASN A 654 24.66 -14.69 19.75
N PRO A 655 24.13 -15.88 19.39
CA PRO A 655 22.95 -15.98 18.57
C PRO A 655 21.72 -15.39 19.28
N LEU A 656 20.84 -14.76 18.50
CA LEU A 656 19.57 -14.30 19.00
C LEU A 656 18.60 -15.49 19.09
N VAL A 657 18.14 -15.78 20.31
CA VAL A 657 17.28 -16.93 20.58
C VAL A 657 15.83 -16.49 20.79
N ILE A 658 14.91 -17.08 20.02
CA ILE A 658 13.45 -16.88 20.11
C ILE A 658 12.78 -18.17 20.62
N PRO A 659 11.52 -18.09 21.12
CA PRO A 659 10.78 -19.28 21.47
C PRO A 659 10.44 -20.18 20.27
N SER A 660 10.62 -21.51 20.44
CA SER A 660 10.10 -22.49 19.48
C SER A 660 8.57 -22.50 19.50
N ASN A 661 7.95 -22.53 18.32
CA ASN A 661 6.47 -22.51 18.19
C ASN A 661 5.98 -23.30 16.95
N GLY A 662 6.52 -24.49 16.72
CA GLY A 662 6.12 -25.36 15.62
C GLY A 662 6.19 -24.65 14.27
N PRO A 663 5.19 -24.81 13.39
CA PRO A 663 5.20 -24.20 12.05
C PRO A 663 5.18 -22.65 12.07
N LEU A 664 4.97 -22.01 13.23
CA LEU A 664 5.01 -20.55 13.40
C LEU A 664 6.28 -20.07 14.13
N THR A 665 7.30 -20.92 14.32
CA THR A 665 8.60 -20.51 14.89
C THR A 665 9.24 -19.41 14.05
N ALA A 666 9.34 -19.61 12.74
CA ALA A 666 9.95 -18.66 11.84
C ALA A 666 9.25 -17.29 11.86
N LEU A 667 7.91 -17.26 12.00
CA LEU A 667 7.16 -16.01 12.13
C LEU A 667 7.64 -15.18 13.33
N GLY A 668 7.98 -15.83 14.45
CA GLY A 668 8.53 -15.18 15.64
C GLY A 668 9.82 -14.40 15.40
N ALA A 669 10.62 -14.79 14.40
CA ALA A 669 11.88 -14.10 14.06
C ALA A 669 11.66 -12.75 13.38
N VAL A 670 10.48 -12.46 12.84
CA VAL A 670 10.24 -11.15 12.21
C VAL A 670 10.34 -10.01 13.23
N LEU A 671 9.89 -10.23 14.45
CA LEU A 671 9.89 -9.19 15.49
C LEU A 671 11.32 -8.72 15.87
N PRO A 672 12.27 -9.61 16.20
CA PRO A 672 13.67 -9.20 16.36
C PRO A 672 14.24 -8.44 15.16
N ILE A 673 13.93 -8.86 13.92
CA ILE A 673 14.44 -8.16 12.73
C ILE A 673 13.81 -6.75 12.61
N GLN A 674 12.54 -6.58 12.95
CA GLN A 674 11.90 -5.27 13.00
C GLN A 674 12.51 -4.37 14.08
N LEU A 675 12.79 -4.92 15.27
CA LEU A 675 13.49 -4.20 16.34
C LEU A 675 14.93 -3.84 15.95
N LEU A 676 15.65 -4.75 15.30
CA LEU A 676 16.97 -4.51 14.74
C LEU A 676 16.96 -3.35 13.73
N ALA A 677 16.01 -3.37 12.79
CA ALA A 677 15.85 -2.31 11.80
C ALA A 677 15.51 -0.98 12.47
N PHE A 678 14.66 -0.98 13.51
CA PHE A 678 14.37 0.21 14.30
C PHE A 678 15.63 0.77 14.98
N GLU A 679 16.40 -0.05 15.70
CA GLU A 679 17.61 0.41 16.40
C GLU A 679 18.67 0.92 15.41
N LEU A 680 18.82 0.25 14.27
CA LEU A 680 19.74 0.70 13.21
C LEU A 680 19.30 2.03 12.59
N ALA A 681 17.99 2.24 12.38
CA ALA A 681 17.44 3.51 11.91
C ALA A 681 17.76 4.65 12.88
N MET A 682 17.58 4.41 14.19
CA MET A 682 17.91 5.39 15.23
C MET A 682 19.39 5.75 15.25
N MET A 683 20.30 4.76 15.10
CA MET A 683 21.74 4.99 15.01
C MET A 683 22.13 5.82 13.79
N ARG A 684 21.42 5.67 12.69
CA ARG A 684 21.64 6.41 11.44
C ARG A 684 20.94 7.78 11.40
N GLY A 685 20.21 8.16 12.46
CA GLY A 685 19.44 9.41 12.50
C GLY A 685 18.24 9.43 11.56
N ILE A 686 17.73 8.25 11.14
CA ILE A 686 16.60 8.12 10.21
C ILE A 686 15.31 8.00 11.02
N ASN A 687 14.25 8.71 10.62
CA ASN A 687 12.92 8.53 11.18
C ASN A 687 12.27 7.25 10.62
N PRO A 688 12.08 6.19 11.42
CA PRO A 688 11.54 4.91 10.93
C PRO A 688 10.04 4.97 10.63
N ASP A 689 9.32 5.99 11.14
CA ASP A 689 7.88 6.13 10.93
C ASP A 689 7.53 6.66 9.54
N THR A 690 8.44 7.47 8.96
CA THR A 690 8.24 8.16 7.67
C THR A 690 9.51 8.03 6.81
N PRO A 691 9.84 6.81 6.33
CA PRO A 691 11.01 6.62 5.49
C PRO A 691 10.84 7.34 4.15
N ARG A 692 11.95 7.92 3.64
CA ARG A 692 11.94 8.70 2.40
C ARG A 692 11.37 7.90 1.22
N ASN A 693 10.63 8.58 0.34
CA ASN A 693 10.07 8.03 -0.90
C ASN A 693 9.13 6.82 -0.72
N LEU A 694 8.53 6.67 0.46
CA LEU A 694 7.54 5.63 0.73
C LEU A 694 6.29 6.23 1.36
N ALA A 695 5.13 5.70 1.01
CA ALA A 695 3.84 5.99 1.64
C ALA A 695 3.21 4.71 2.21
N LYS A 696 2.32 4.84 3.19
CA LYS A 696 1.69 3.69 3.87
C LYS A 696 0.84 2.82 2.95
N ALA A 697 0.20 3.41 1.97
CA ALA A 697 -0.61 2.70 0.98
C ALA A 697 -0.22 3.16 -0.42
N VAL A 698 0.02 2.22 -1.33
CA VAL A 698 0.25 2.52 -2.74
C VAL A 698 -1.09 2.44 -3.46
N THR A 699 -1.59 3.59 -3.85
CA THR A 699 -2.89 3.75 -4.54
C THR A 699 -2.71 4.30 -5.97
N VAL A 700 -1.46 4.30 -6.47
CA VAL A 700 -1.05 4.71 -7.82
C VAL A 700 -0.45 3.53 -8.59
N ASP A 701 -0.53 3.58 -9.93
CA ASP A 701 0.16 2.64 -10.83
C ASP A 701 1.65 2.98 -10.91
#